data_d6f2eae11786f447a0b87134c0299cd9
#
_entry.id   d6f2eae11786f447a0b87134c0299cd9
#
_cell.length_a   1.000
_cell.length_b   1.000
_cell.length_c   1.000
_cell.angle_alpha   90.00
_cell.angle_beta   90.00
_cell.angle_gamma   90.00
#
_symmetry.space_group_name_H-M   'P 1'
#
loop_
_entity.id
_entity.type
_entity.pdbx_description
1 polymer ?
#
loop_
_entity_poly.entity_id
_entity_poly.type
_entity_poly.pdbx_seq_one_letter_code
_entity_poly.pdbx_strand_id
1 'polypeptide(L)'
;MKLQYRKSMALAVSLALASMAAAAQEENVVVVSGFRASLNSALNTKKNSDGIVDVIKAEDIAKFPDSNLAESLQRVPGVSLSRGDGGEGKQITVRGLNAGFTRVRINGIEGVTATGASDINGSTNRGRGFDFSVFASELFNSLEVRKTAEASVEEGSLGATVDLRTARPFDFKGRTISLGGQEFYNNLSRKAEPRLTALVSDRWTTSYGQFGALMSAAYSKRTLREEGYEAVELLSANMDGGFCSPLGYSPQNPVNTPVKGIDANNCGFGVPRTSNTAAYNDVMGRTDDFGGTVANPPPGSGAFAPRIPRYRRSETHYERSGITGSLQWRPGSHTELNYDFLGGKFVNSRYDNYISAISFGRTLGQANGKPQTSIVDAHFDQNGSWDYGKFNAVDIRTEGLLDKYTTLFRQNVLSGRHDFSDRFKVDFLTGVSNSDLDEPVRATVQFDSPNVNGFSWDFRQNRNVPALNFGIDVSNPNAFTFAPQEADGTFHGQFVGRYLHTKNKLKTHAINASFELNDNLTLRGGLSKRNNNWTNIELGSGGNGLKLPTGTTLADVSRQISGFGRGLDGSGVPSSWAAVDLQKFLGVYNIECHCSAVPGSEYNVLGQANRGVEEKIDALFGMLDFKYDAFGIPLRGNLGVRGADTKATSFALVNANNVLTPVVVEHKYRDWLPALNVTAELPRDVLLRFSAGKTLARPEYTDLAPSTTLSTQVQTVSIGNPNLDPIRAKTADLQAEWYYAKNAMISAGYFYKDIGTFIQGVSERAVFSSLGLPDSLLLGGGCSITGGTPACPTLPSTTVVVNRKVNTPGGPLRGYELNWQMPFSFLPGFWSNFGTLLNYTHVKSKITYITRVDNPNTPANEQLTQVADFTGLSPKAHNITLYYEDPKFSARVSAAHRSSYLLNVLGNVAGHDFTTVDGSTNVDFSVSYNITPQLRVSLEGQNLTDAPLRYGRDSQRNDTLLYVHSGRSFVAGLSYKF
;
A
#
# COMPACT_ATOMS: atom_id res chain seq x y z
N MET A 1 -28.45 13.96 14.64
CA MET A 1 -28.39 12.73 13.84
C MET A 1 -27.49 11.61 14.43
N LYS A 2 -26.37 11.93 15.06
CA LYS A 2 -25.45 10.91 15.67
C LYS A 2 -26.02 10.09 16.83
N LEU A 3 -26.99 10.60 17.57
CA LEU A 3 -27.58 9.88 18.73
C LEU A 3 -28.68 8.87 18.34
N GLN A 4 -29.36 9.07 17.21
CA GLN A 4 -30.43 8.16 16.76
C GLN A 4 -29.86 6.85 16.16
N TYR A 5 -28.71 6.89 15.50
CA TYR A 5 -28.10 5.67 14.94
C TYR A 5 -27.58 4.70 16.03
N ARG A 6 -27.06 5.23 17.15
CA ARG A 6 -26.61 4.36 18.27
C ARG A 6 -27.77 3.66 18.97
N LYS A 7 -28.93 4.32 19.08
CA LYS A 7 -30.14 3.73 19.67
C LYS A 7 -30.78 2.68 18.76
N SER A 8 -30.76 2.87 17.44
CA SER A 8 -31.32 1.90 16.47
C SER A 8 -30.52 0.60 16.40
N MET A 9 -29.21 0.67 16.53
CA MET A 9 -28.34 -0.53 16.50
C MET A 9 -28.46 -1.33 17.81
N ALA A 10 -28.55 -0.67 18.95
CA ALA A 10 -28.79 -1.32 20.26
C ALA A 10 -30.18 -1.96 20.31
N LEU A 11 -31.20 -1.33 19.72
CA LEU A 11 -32.57 -1.87 19.70
C LEU A 11 -32.71 -3.07 18.77
N ALA A 12 -32.01 -3.09 17.60
CA ALA A 12 -32.00 -4.22 16.69
C ALA A 12 -31.32 -5.46 17.29
N VAL A 13 -30.23 -5.27 18.04
CA VAL A 13 -29.56 -6.36 18.78
C VAL A 13 -30.41 -6.87 19.94
N SER A 14 -31.14 -5.97 20.64
CA SER A 14 -32.01 -6.35 21.76
C SER A 14 -33.28 -7.08 21.31
N LEU A 15 -33.88 -6.73 20.16
CA LEU A 15 -35.04 -7.43 19.62
C LEU A 15 -34.70 -8.81 19.02
N ALA A 16 -33.49 -8.99 18.44
CA ALA A 16 -33.01 -10.29 17.99
C ALA A 16 -32.76 -11.27 19.14
N LEU A 17 -32.39 -10.75 20.34
CA LEU A 17 -32.14 -11.56 21.54
C LEU A 17 -33.43 -12.01 22.28
N ALA A 18 -34.54 -11.29 22.11
CA ALA A 18 -35.78 -11.57 22.86
C ALA A 18 -36.70 -12.65 22.21
N SER A 19 -36.51 -12.98 20.91
CA SER A 19 -37.42 -13.92 20.19
C SER A 19 -36.95 -15.38 20.13
N MET A 20 -35.90 -15.78 20.87
CA MET A 20 -35.21 -17.05 20.60
C MET A 20 -35.16 -18.06 21.76
N ALA A 21 -36.17 -18.22 22.54
CA ALA A 21 -36.23 -19.28 23.55
C ALA A 21 -37.15 -20.44 23.11
N ALA A 22 -36.65 -21.44 22.43
CA ALA A 22 -37.25 -22.78 22.26
C ALA A 22 -36.22 -23.81 21.77
N ALA A 23 -36.33 -25.01 22.31
CA ALA A 23 -35.41 -26.13 22.44
C ALA A 23 -34.76 -26.73 21.17
N ALA A 24 -33.58 -27.33 21.38
CA ALA A 24 -32.74 -28.03 20.42
C ALA A 24 -32.64 -29.53 20.70
N GLN A 25 -32.45 -30.33 19.66
CA GLN A 25 -32.13 -31.76 19.65
C GLN A 25 -30.75 -31.98 18.98
N GLU A 26 -29.89 -32.77 19.59
CA GLU A 26 -28.46 -32.92 19.23
C GLU A 26 -28.21 -34.00 18.18
N GLU A 27 -27.39 -33.70 17.17
CA GLU A 27 -26.66 -34.64 16.34
C GLU A 27 -25.15 -34.39 16.46
N ASN A 28 -24.39 -35.44 16.69
CA ASN A 28 -22.94 -35.40 16.92
C ASN A 28 -22.10 -35.12 15.68
N VAL A 29 -21.62 -33.92 15.48
CA VAL A 29 -20.56 -33.56 14.52
C VAL A 29 -19.46 -32.80 15.28
N VAL A 30 -18.20 -33.12 15.07
CA VAL A 30 -17.07 -32.55 15.79
C VAL A 30 -16.79 -31.12 15.36
N VAL A 31 -17.10 -30.12 16.18
CA VAL A 31 -16.62 -28.74 15.98
C VAL A 31 -15.13 -28.72 16.27
N VAL A 32 -14.36 -28.41 15.24
CA VAL A 32 -12.93 -28.27 15.29
C VAL A 32 -12.62 -26.91 15.88
N SER A 33 -12.28 -26.82 17.16
CA SER A 33 -11.86 -25.58 17.81
C SER A 33 -10.39 -25.65 18.21
N GLY A 34 -9.65 -24.55 17.98
CA GLY A 34 -8.25 -24.41 18.33
C GLY A 34 -7.30 -24.32 17.16
N PHE A 35 -6.08 -23.90 17.43
CA PHE A 35 -5.04 -23.64 16.43
C PHE A 35 -4.61 -24.91 15.68
N ARG A 36 -4.36 -26.03 16.41
CA ARG A 36 -3.98 -27.33 15.80
C ARG A 36 -5.04 -27.85 14.85
N ALA A 37 -6.27 -27.65 15.18
CA ALA A 37 -7.41 -28.12 14.40
C ALA A 37 -7.60 -27.27 13.12
N SER A 38 -7.42 -25.95 13.20
CA SER A 38 -7.34 -25.04 12.07
C SER A 38 -6.22 -25.44 11.11
N LEU A 39 -5.00 -25.74 11.64
CA LEU A 39 -3.86 -26.21 10.85
C LEU A 39 -4.16 -27.53 10.13
N ASN A 40 -4.80 -28.48 10.80
CA ASN A 40 -5.17 -29.77 10.20
C ASN A 40 -6.17 -29.61 9.06
N SER A 41 -7.21 -28.78 9.27
CA SER A 41 -8.20 -28.48 8.24
C SER A 41 -7.57 -27.80 7.02
N ALA A 42 -6.61 -26.88 7.27
CA ALA A 42 -5.87 -26.21 6.19
C ALA A 42 -5.00 -27.20 5.40
N LEU A 43 -4.28 -28.10 6.09
CA LEU A 43 -3.47 -29.15 5.46
C LEU A 43 -4.32 -30.10 4.60
N ASN A 44 -5.49 -30.50 5.07
CA ASN A 44 -6.39 -31.39 4.31
C ASN A 44 -6.90 -30.68 3.04
N THR A 45 -7.24 -29.38 3.11
CA THR A 45 -7.63 -28.62 1.94
C THR A 45 -6.46 -28.53 0.94
N LYS A 46 -5.24 -28.25 1.40
CA LYS A 46 -4.04 -28.23 0.57
C LYS A 46 -3.76 -29.59 -0.08
N LYS A 47 -3.80 -30.68 0.68
CA LYS A 47 -3.55 -32.06 0.19
C LYS A 47 -4.50 -32.43 -0.95
N ASN A 48 -5.77 -32.04 -0.85
CA ASN A 48 -6.82 -32.41 -1.80
C ASN A 48 -6.93 -31.50 -3.03
N SER A 49 -6.23 -30.35 -3.06
CA SER A 49 -6.22 -29.45 -4.21
C SER A 49 -5.38 -30.00 -5.35
N ASP A 50 -5.75 -29.68 -6.61
CA ASP A 50 -4.97 -30.05 -7.80
C ASP A 50 -3.81 -29.10 -8.05
N GLY A 51 -4.02 -27.80 -7.84
CA GLY A 51 -2.97 -26.79 -7.93
C GLY A 51 -2.23 -26.57 -6.62
N ILE A 52 -1.23 -25.67 -6.64
CA ILE A 52 -0.49 -25.28 -5.43
C ILE A 52 -1.28 -24.18 -4.70
N VAL A 53 -1.83 -24.55 -3.55
CA VAL A 53 -2.61 -23.66 -2.69
C VAL A 53 -2.07 -23.71 -1.25
N ASP A 54 -2.23 -22.62 -0.54
CA ASP A 54 -2.05 -22.53 0.90
C ASP A 54 -3.32 -21.96 1.53
N VAL A 55 -3.69 -22.50 2.69
CA VAL A 55 -4.97 -22.19 3.33
C VAL A 55 -4.75 -21.77 4.78
N ILE A 56 -5.47 -20.76 5.23
CA ILE A 56 -5.59 -20.39 6.63
C ILE A 56 -7.07 -20.43 6.99
N LYS A 57 -7.41 -21.15 8.05
CA LYS A 57 -8.77 -21.23 8.58
C LYS A 57 -8.86 -20.54 9.93
N ALA A 58 -10.02 -19.99 10.26
CA ALA A 58 -10.28 -19.44 11.58
C ALA A 58 -10.03 -20.52 12.66
N GLU A 59 -9.40 -20.13 13.77
CA GLU A 59 -9.10 -21.02 14.91
C GLU A 59 -10.36 -21.41 15.67
N ASP A 60 -11.35 -20.52 15.69
CA ASP A 60 -12.67 -20.66 16.28
C ASP A 60 -13.64 -19.73 15.56
N ILE A 61 -14.89 -19.75 15.93
CA ILE A 61 -15.92 -18.88 15.35
C ILE A 61 -15.50 -17.41 15.52
N ALA A 62 -15.46 -16.69 14.38
CA ALA A 62 -15.06 -15.28 14.32
C ALA A 62 -13.68 -14.98 14.93
N LYS A 63 -12.74 -15.94 14.94
CA LYS A 63 -11.39 -15.74 15.46
C LYS A 63 -10.34 -16.22 14.45
N PHE A 64 -9.70 -15.27 13.78
CA PHE A 64 -8.45 -15.51 13.05
C PHE A 64 -7.25 -15.57 14.01
N PRO A 65 -6.17 -16.23 13.58
CA PRO A 65 -4.94 -16.31 14.38
C PRO A 65 -4.36 -14.95 14.76
N ASP A 66 -4.63 -13.92 13.96
CA ASP A 66 -4.07 -12.58 14.10
C ASP A 66 -5.18 -11.52 14.00
N SER A 67 -4.91 -10.37 14.57
CA SER A 67 -5.84 -9.25 14.62
C SER A 67 -6.07 -8.56 13.26
N ASN A 68 -5.26 -8.86 12.25
CA ASN A 68 -5.34 -8.34 10.89
C ASN A 68 -5.18 -9.49 9.88
N LEU A 69 -5.98 -9.51 8.82
CA LEU A 69 -5.94 -10.54 7.77
C LEU A 69 -4.59 -10.61 7.05
N ALA A 70 -3.94 -9.46 6.80
CA ALA A 70 -2.64 -9.44 6.15
C ALA A 70 -1.58 -10.12 7.04
N GLU A 71 -1.59 -9.88 8.35
CA GLU A 71 -0.67 -10.54 9.28
C GLU A 71 -0.85 -12.07 9.27
N SER A 72 -2.10 -12.53 9.19
CA SER A 72 -2.37 -13.98 9.03
C SER A 72 -1.76 -14.54 7.74
N LEU A 73 -1.86 -13.80 6.63
CA LEU A 73 -1.31 -14.20 5.34
C LEU A 73 0.22 -14.28 5.33
N GLN A 74 0.92 -13.59 6.23
CA GLN A 74 2.38 -13.66 6.34
C GLN A 74 2.88 -15.06 6.71
N ARG A 75 2.03 -15.93 7.27
CA ARG A 75 2.36 -17.32 7.55
C ARG A 75 2.39 -18.23 6.32
N VAL A 76 1.86 -17.77 5.22
CA VAL A 76 1.88 -18.48 3.93
C VAL A 76 3.26 -18.33 3.30
N PRO A 77 3.92 -19.44 2.88
CA PRO A 77 5.19 -19.36 2.16
C PRO A 77 5.09 -18.41 0.96
N GLY A 78 6.11 -17.60 0.76
CA GLY A 78 6.15 -16.63 -0.35
C GLY A 78 5.32 -15.36 -0.15
N VAL A 79 4.59 -15.21 0.95
CA VAL A 79 3.84 -13.99 1.26
C VAL A 79 4.66 -13.10 2.19
N SER A 80 4.75 -11.82 1.86
CA SER A 80 5.28 -10.79 2.74
C SER A 80 4.37 -9.56 2.74
N LEU A 81 4.47 -8.74 3.80
CA LEU A 81 3.57 -7.61 4.01
C LEU A 81 4.18 -6.30 3.54
N SER A 82 3.34 -5.45 2.96
CA SER A 82 3.52 -4.01 2.93
C SER A 82 2.76 -3.42 4.11
N ARG A 83 3.47 -2.63 4.94
CA ARG A 83 2.88 -2.02 6.12
C ARG A 83 2.48 -0.58 5.82
N GLY A 84 1.34 -0.16 6.35
CA GLY A 84 0.85 1.21 6.31
C GLY A 84 1.24 1.98 7.57
N ASP A 85 0.57 3.12 7.74
CA ASP A 85 0.76 3.99 8.90
C ASP A 85 0.55 3.23 10.22
N GLY A 86 1.41 3.46 11.20
CA GLY A 86 1.38 2.77 12.48
C GLY A 86 1.89 1.32 12.43
N GLY A 87 2.51 0.90 11.33
CA GLY A 87 3.12 -0.42 11.18
C GLY A 87 2.12 -1.57 10.96
N GLU A 88 0.83 -1.29 10.72
CA GLU A 88 -0.18 -2.33 10.45
C GLU A 88 -0.01 -2.91 9.04
N GLY A 89 -0.19 -4.24 8.89
CA GLY A 89 -0.21 -4.90 7.59
C GLY A 89 -1.35 -4.38 6.71
N LYS A 90 -1.03 -3.80 5.56
CA LYS A 90 -1.98 -3.15 4.66
C LYS A 90 -2.20 -3.97 3.40
N GLN A 91 -1.13 -4.33 2.72
CA GLN A 91 -1.15 -5.08 1.47
C GLN A 91 -0.18 -6.26 1.55
N ILE A 92 -0.34 -7.22 0.66
CA ILE A 92 0.55 -8.37 0.56
C ILE A 92 1.32 -8.35 -0.76
N THR A 93 2.52 -8.89 -0.70
CA THR A 93 3.28 -9.31 -1.88
C THR A 93 3.36 -10.82 -1.91
N VAL A 94 3.20 -11.44 -3.07
CA VAL A 94 3.30 -12.89 -3.21
C VAL A 94 4.44 -13.21 -4.16
N ARG A 95 5.44 -13.99 -3.68
CA ARG A 95 6.64 -14.33 -4.44
C ARG A 95 7.37 -13.09 -4.96
N GLY A 96 7.36 -12.01 -4.15
CA GLY A 96 7.99 -10.73 -4.48
C GLY A 96 7.21 -9.82 -5.42
N LEU A 97 6.04 -10.24 -5.91
CA LEU A 97 5.17 -9.43 -6.75
C LEU A 97 4.20 -8.63 -5.86
N ASN A 98 4.10 -7.33 -6.07
CA ASN A 98 3.33 -6.40 -5.24
C ASN A 98 1.81 -6.62 -5.35
N ALA A 99 1.03 -5.86 -4.59
CA ALA A 99 -0.42 -6.02 -4.47
C ALA A 99 -1.18 -5.88 -5.80
N GLY A 100 -0.69 -5.09 -6.76
CA GLY A 100 -1.29 -4.96 -8.09
C GLY A 100 -1.25 -6.24 -8.93
N PHE A 101 -0.35 -7.19 -8.58
CA PHE A 101 -0.24 -8.50 -9.22
C PHE A 101 -1.06 -9.59 -8.52
N THR A 102 -1.70 -9.27 -7.40
CA THR A 102 -2.49 -10.22 -6.60
C THR A 102 -3.96 -9.85 -6.69
N ARG A 103 -4.79 -10.80 -7.12
CA ARG A 103 -6.24 -10.63 -7.10
C ARG A 103 -6.80 -11.14 -5.79
N VAL A 104 -7.65 -10.36 -5.15
CA VAL A 104 -8.40 -10.78 -3.96
C VAL A 104 -9.88 -10.90 -4.32
N ARG A 105 -10.48 -12.05 -3.99
CA ARG A 105 -11.91 -12.30 -4.16
C ARG A 105 -12.54 -12.53 -2.79
N ILE A 106 -13.74 -12.01 -2.61
CA ILE A 106 -14.54 -12.25 -1.40
C ILE A 106 -15.80 -12.98 -1.84
N ASN A 107 -16.05 -14.15 -1.27
CA ASN A 107 -17.18 -15.02 -1.63
C ASN A 107 -17.27 -15.27 -3.14
N GLY A 108 -16.12 -15.36 -3.82
CA GLY A 108 -16.01 -15.73 -5.24
C GLY A 108 -15.96 -14.56 -6.23
N ILE A 109 -16.24 -13.31 -5.83
CA ILE A 109 -16.10 -12.13 -6.70
C ILE A 109 -15.00 -11.19 -6.24
N GLU A 110 -14.37 -10.50 -7.19
CA GLU A 110 -13.28 -9.58 -6.91
C GLU A 110 -13.73 -8.45 -5.97
N GLY A 111 -12.90 -8.18 -4.95
CA GLY A 111 -12.97 -7.02 -4.09
C GLY A 111 -11.82 -6.07 -4.38
N VAL A 112 -12.10 -4.79 -4.50
CA VAL A 112 -11.09 -3.72 -4.54
C VAL A 112 -11.43 -2.72 -3.47
N THR A 113 -10.43 -2.31 -2.68
CA THR A 113 -10.60 -1.35 -1.60
C THR A 113 -9.74 -0.13 -1.85
N ALA A 114 -10.36 1.04 -1.99
CA ALA A 114 -9.64 2.31 -2.05
C ALA A 114 -9.38 2.83 -0.64
N THR A 115 -8.17 3.29 -0.37
CA THR A 115 -7.80 3.93 0.89
C THR A 115 -6.89 5.13 0.65
N GLY A 116 -6.98 6.14 1.50
CA GLY A 116 -5.99 7.20 1.62
C GLY A 116 -4.69 6.64 2.25
N ALA A 117 -3.62 7.42 2.24
CA ALA A 117 -2.38 7.09 2.94
C ALA A 117 -1.43 8.27 3.04
N SER A 118 -0.38 8.12 3.88
CA SER A 118 0.71 9.08 3.92
C SER A 118 1.47 9.09 2.59
N ASP A 119 1.93 10.26 2.20
CA ASP A 119 2.76 10.42 1.01
C ASP A 119 4.10 9.69 1.12
N ILE A 120 4.57 9.47 2.34
CA ILE A 120 5.86 8.88 2.68
C ILE A 120 5.84 7.37 2.52
N ASN A 121 4.81 6.71 3.04
CA ASN A 121 4.70 5.26 2.94
C ASN A 121 4.19 4.80 1.57
N GLY A 122 4.06 5.71 0.62
CA GLY A 122 3.79 5.45 -0.78
C GLY A 122 2.48 4.75 -1.09
N SER A 123 1.52 4.75 -0.17
CA SER A 123 0.50 3.74 -0.18
C SER A 123 -0.94 4.24 -0.21
N THR A 124 -1.20 5.35 -0.90
CA THR A 124 -2.58 5.60 -1.33
C THR A 124 -3.01 4.45 -2.24
N ASN A 125 -3.97 3.66 -1.79
CA ASN A 125 -4.54 2.62 -2.64
C ASN A 125 -5.74 3.17 -3.42
N ARG A 126 -5.47 3.82 -4.52
CA ARG A 126 -6.46 4.30 -5.49
C ARG A 126 -6.49 3.42 -6.74
N GLY A 127 -5.77 2.31 -6.73
CA GLY A 127 -5.57 1.39 -7.84
C GLY A 127 -6.34 0.08 -7.72
N ARG A 128 -5.71 -1.00 -8.20
CA ARG A 128 -6.27 -2.36 -8.22
C ARG A 128 -5.93 -3.18 -6.98
N GLY A 129 -4.98 -2.74 -6.18
CA GLY A 129 -4.57 -3.44 -4.99
C GLY A 129 -5.71 -3.58 -3.97
N PHE A 130 -5.67 -4.66 -3.20
CA PHE A 130 -6.61 -4.87 -2.11
C PHE A 130 -5.97 -4.45 -0.79
N ASP A 131 -6.66 -3.61 -0.03
CA ASP A 131 -6.22 -3.16 1.29
C ASP A 131 -6.96 -3.96 2.37
N PHE A 132 -6.23 -4.82 3.04
CA PHE A 132 -6.77 -5.68 4.10
C PHE A 132 -7.12 -4.90 5.38
N SER A 133 -6.59 -3.70 5.54
CA SER A 133 -6.85 -2.88 6.73
C SER A 133 -8.28 -2.35 6.82
N VAL A 134 -9.05 -2.37 5.72
CA VAL A 134 -10.46 -1.94 5.70
C VAL A 134 -11.36 -2.86 6.53
N PHE A 135 -11.00 -4.13 6.67
CA PHE A 135 -11.85 -5.15 7.29
C PHE A 135 -11.32 -5.62 8.64
N ALA A 136 -12.24 -5.92 9.52
CA ALA A 136 -11.96 -6.70 10.71
C ALA A 136 -11.80 -8.18 10.34
N SER A 137 -10.77 -8.85 10.86
CA SER A 137 -10.45 -10.24 10.53
C SER A 137 -11.57 -11.22 10.91
N GLU A 138 -12.34 -10.91 11.94
CA GLU A 138 -13.42 -11.72 12.48
C GLU A 138 -14.62 -11.89 11.53
N LEU A 139 -14.70 -11.08 10.48
CA LEU A 139 -15.76 -11.19 9.47
C LEU A 139 -15.55 -12.38 8.53
N PHE A 140 -14.36 -13.01 8.56
CA PHE A 140 -13.98 -14.06 7.63
C PHE A 140 -13.78 -15.41 8.34
N ASN A 141 -14.00 -16.48 7.59
CA ASN A 141 -13.86 -17.87 8.09
C ASN A 141 -12.64 -18.58 7.50
N SER A 142 -12.24 -18.24 6.28
CA SER A 142 -11.07 -18.82 5.62
C SER A 142 -10.43 -17.88 4.62
N LEU A 143 -9.11 -18.08 4.46
CA LEU A 143 -8.26 -17.48 3.45
C LEU A 143 -7.61 -18.59 2.63
N GLU A 144 -7.67 -18.51 1.31
CA GLU A 144 -7.00 -19.44 0.41
C GLU A 144 -6.14 -18.68 -0.58
N VAL A 145 -4.85 -19.02 -0.65
CA VAL A 145 -3.87 -18.40 -1.56
C VAL A 145 -3.54 -19.40 -2.66
N ARG A 146 -4.05 -19.17 -3.87
CA ARG A 146 -3.79 -19.95 -5.08
C ARG A 146 -2.59 -19.37 -5.81
N LYS A 147 -1.50 -20.13 -5.88
CA LYS A 147 -0.22 -19.70 -6.48
C LYS A 147 -0.04 -20.13 -7.93
N THR A 148 -0.87 -21.06 -8.41
CA THR A 148 -0.84 -21.58 -9.78
C THR A 148 -2.12 -21.22 -10.52
N ALA A 149 -2.00 -21.11 -11.86
CA ALA A 149 -3.12 -20.81 -12.73
C ALA A 149 -4.05 -22.01 -12.90
N GLU A 150 -5.36 -21.76 -13.05
CA GLU A 150 -6.39 -22.72 -13.40
C GLU A 150 -7.39 -22.03 -14.33
N ALA A 151 -7.83 -22.70 -15.40
CA ALA A 151 -8.70 -22.08 -16.40
C ALA A 151 -10.05 -21.64 -15.86
N SER A 152 -10.58 -22.31 -14.83
CA SER A 152 -11.84 -21.98 -14.16
C SER A 152 -11.73 -20.73 -13.28
N VAL A 153 -10.52 -20.34 -12.88
CA VAL A 153 -10.26 -19.17 -12.03
C VAL A 153 -10.11 -17.92 -12.90
N GLU A 154 -10.71 -16.83 -12.46
CA GLU A 154 -10.60 -15.54 -13.16
C GLU A 154 -9.16 -15.11 -13.36
N GLU A 155 -8.87 -14.59 -14.55
CA GLU A 155 -7.56 -14.04 -14.91
C GLU A 155 -7.26 -12.69 -14.22
N GLY A 156 -6.00 -12.29 -14.18
CA GLY A 156 -5.54 -11.02 -13.62
C GLY A 156 -4.66 -11.17 -12.37
N SER A 157 -4.23 -12.39 -12.05
CA SER A 157 -3.36 -12.69 -10.91
C SER A 157 -2.04 -13.30 -11.38
N LEU A 158 -1.04 -12.47 -11.63
CA LEU A 158 0.32 -12.91 -11.95
C LEU A 158 1.05 -13.38 -10.68
N GLY A 159 0.76 -12.77 -9.54
CA GLY A 159 1.29 -13.16 -8.22
C GLY A 159 0.55 -14.37 -7.65
N ALA A 160 -0.69 -14.15 -7.24
CA ALA A 160 -1.60 -15.16 -6.70
C ALA A 160 -3.06 -14.68 -6.76
N THR A 161 -4.00 -15.63 -6.64
CA THR A 161 -5.38 -15.32 -6.29
C THR A 161 -5.61 -15.63 -4.82
N VAL A 162 -6.14 -14.67 -4.06
CA VAL A 162 -6.51 -14.84 -2.65
C VAL A 162 -8.02 -14.88 -2.53
N ASP A 163 -8.56 -16.01 -2.08
CA ASP A 163 -9.97 -16.19 -1.82
C ASP A 163 -10.28 -16.00 -0.34
N LEU A 164 -11.05 -14.98 -0.02
CA LEU A 164 -11.59 -14.70 1.30
C LEU A 164 -13.04 -15.22 1.36
N ARG A 165 -13.36 -15.94 2.41
CA ARG A 165 -14.72 -16.44 2.62
C ARG A 165 -15.27 -15.97 3.95
N THR A 166 -16.47 -15.40 3.95
CA THR A 166 -17.25 -15.16 5.17
C THR A 166 -17.88 -16.46 5.65
N ALA A 167 -18.20 -16.53 6.93
CA ALA A 167 -18.91 -17.68 7.49
C ALA A 167 -20.34 -17.79 6.91
N ARG A 168 -20.81 -19.03 6.71
CA ARG A 168 -22.17 -19.35 6.27
C ARG A 168 -22.92 -20.20 7.30
N PRO A 169 -24.25 -20.16 7.35
CA PRO A 169 -25.03 -20.89 8.36
C PRO A 169 -24.74 -22.39 8.40
N PHE A 170 -24.55 -23.03 7.24
CA PHE A 170 -24.31 -24.49 7.18
C PHE A 170 -22.88 -24.89 7.55
N ASP A 171 -21.99 -23.93 7.80
CA ASP A 171 -20.67 -24.19 8.40
C ASP A 171 -20.80 -24.57 9.89
N PHE A 172 -21.96 -24.30 10.52
CA PHE A 172 -22.27 -24.57 11.91
C PHE A 172 -23.26 -25.71 12.06
N LYS A 173 -23.17 -26.44 13.17
CA LYS A 173 -24.02 -27.61 13.43
C LYS A 173 -25.47 -27.27 13.72
N GLY A 174 -25.71 -26.08 14.27
CA GLY A 174 -26.99 -25.61 14.71
C GLY A 174 -26.88 -24.18 15.19
N ARG A 175 -27.77 -23.77 16.09
CA ARG A 175 -27.76 -22.45 16.66
C ARG A 175 -26.44 -22.17 17.33
N THR A 176 -25.81 -21.06 16.95
CA THR A 176 -24.51 -20.63 17.46
C THR A 176 -24.56 -19.13 17.71
N ILE A 177 -24.19 -18.72 18.93
CA ILE A 177 -24.03 -17.32 19.32
C ILE A 177 -22.62 -17.15 19.89
N SER A 178 -21.87 -16.18 19.38
CA SER A 178 -20.52 -15.85 19.87
C SER A 178 -20.40 -14.35 20.09
N LEU A 179 -19.88 -13.96 21.26
CA LEU A 179 -19.61 -12.57 21.62
C LEU A 179 -18.15 -12.43 22.03
N GLY A 180 -17.49 -11.37 21.58
CA GLY A 180 -16.11 -11.05 21.92
C GLY A 180 -15.92 -9.57 22.28
N GLY A 181 -15.11 -9.31 23.29
CA GLY A 181 -14.68 -7.97 23.66
C GLY A 181 -13.17 -7.98 23.88
N GLN A 182 -12.46 -7.03 23.30
CA GLN A 182 -11.00 -6.89 23.44
C GLN A 182 -10.65 -5.41 23.67
N GLU A 183 -9.52 -5.18 24.30
CA GLU A 183 -8.92 -3.86 24.45
C GLU A 183 -7.54 -3.85 23.82
N PHE A 184 -7.32 -2.92 22.90
CA PHE A 184 -6.05 -2.69 22.21
C PHE A 184 -5.30 -1.55 22.88
N TYR A 185 -4.03 -1.75 23.18
CA TYR A 185 -3.13 -0.74 23.75
C TYR A 185 -1.84 -0.65 22.95
N ASN A 186 -1.42 0.57 22.56
CA ASN A 186 -0.11 0.82 21.97
C ASN A 186 0.77 1.65 22.93
N ASN A 187 2.00 1.22 23.18
CA ASN A 187 2.88 1.81 24.17
C ASN A 187 3.43 3.19 23.78
N LEU A 188 3.49 3.52 22.48
CA LEU A 188 3.95 4.82 22.01
C LEU A 188 2.83 5.85 22.02
N SER A 189 1.62 5.52 21.55
CA SER A 189 0.43 6.39 21.64
C SER A 189 -0.14 6.47 23.06
N ARG A 190 0.06 5.43 23.88
CA ARG A 190 -0.50 5.27 25.24
C ARG A 190 -2.03 5.34 25.28
N LYS A 191 -2.68 4.87 24.23
CA LYS A 191 -4.13 4.81 24.12
C LYS A 191 -4.58 3.36 24.22
N ALA A 192 -5.64 3.16 25.01
CA ALA A 192 -6.37 1.91 25.13
C ALA A 192 -7.73 2.08 24.45
N GLU A 193 -8.11 1.16 23.55
CA GLU A 193 -9.29 1.31 22.70
C GLU A 193 -9.97 -0.03 22.40
N PRO A 194 -11.34 -0.03 22.30
CA PRO A 194 -12.12 -1.26 22.27
C PRO A 194 -12.16 -1.93 20.89
N ARG A 195 -12.31 -3.26 20.94
CA ARG A 195 -12.68 -4.12 19.81
C ARG A 195 -13.81 -5.05 20.24
N LEU A 196 -14.90 -5.07 19.50
CA LEU A 196 -16.11 -5.83 19.81
C LEU A 196 -16.51 -6.69 18.62
N THR A 197 -16.95 -7.92 18.89
CA THR A 197 -17.42 -8.85 17.88
C THR A 197 -18.68 -9.58 18.33
N ALA A 198 -19.57 -9.87 17.40
CA ALA A 198 -20.76 -10.67 17.62
C ALA A 198 -21.07 -11.51 16.39
N LEU A 199 -21.50 -12.75 16.61
CA LEU A 199 -22.00 -13.64 15.55
C LEU A 199 -23.21 -14.41 16.06
N VAL A 200 -24.25 -14.48 15.21
CA VAL A 200 -25.43 -15.31 15.43
C VAL A 200 -25.67 -16.10 14.16
N SER A 201 -25.83 -17.40 14.30
CA SER A 201 -26.14 -18.31 13.19
C SER A 201 -27.17 -19.33 13.65
N ASP A 202 -28.10 -19.66 12.76
CA ASP A 202 -29.03 -20.77 13.00
C ASP A 202 -29.37 -21.49 11.68
N ARG A 203 -29.77 -22.75 11.78
CA ARG A 203 -30.28 -23.54 10.66
C ARG A 203 -31.49 -24.35 11.09
N TRP A 204 -32.47 -24.50 10.22
CA TRP A 204 -33.71 -25.23 10.48
C TRP A 204 -34.18 -25.95 9.25
N THR A 205 -34.95 -27.00 9.44
CA THR A 205 -35.54 -27.81 8.39
C THR A 205 -37.06 -27.60 8.36
N THR A 206 -37.59 -27.39 7.15
CA THR A 206 -39.01 -27.20 6.89
C THR A 206 -39.46 -28.18 5.82
N SER A 207 -40.77 -28.18 5.48
CA SER A 207 -41.29 -28.90 4.31
C SER A 207 -40.72 -28.41 2.96
N TYR A 208 -40.17 -27.22 2.89
CA TYR A 208 -39.48 -26.61 1.74
C TYR A 208 -37.96 -26.80 1.74
N GLY A 209 -37.43 -27.67 2.59
CA GLY A 209 -36.00 -27.96 2.68
C GLY A 209 -35.32 -27.32 3.89
N GLN A 210 -34.00 -27.31 3.84
CA GLN A 210 -33.16 -26.71 4.89
C GLN A 210 -32.88 -25.24 4.62
N PHE A 211 -33.05 -24.42 5.63
CA PHE A 211 -32.72 -23.00 5.64
C PHE A 211 -31.63 -22.71 6.67
N GLY A 212 -30.85 -21.71 6.38
CA GLY A 212 -29.90 -21.18 7.35
C GLY A 212 -29.80 -19.66 7.22
N ALA A 213 -29.62 -18.98 8.35
CA ALA A 213 -29.36 -17.57 8.43
C ALA A 213 -28.20 -17.29 9.38
N LEU A 214 -27.31 -16.39 8.96
CA LEU A 214 -26.19 -15.93 9.75
C LEU A 214 -26.06 -14.42 9.66
N MET A 215 -25.70 -13.80 10.79
CA MET A 215 -25.28 -12.41 10.87
C MET A 215 -24.07 -12.30 11.78
N SER A 216 -23.04 -11.56 11.36
CA SER A 216 -21.91 -11.18 12.22
C SER A 216 -21.66 -9.69 12.13
N ALA A 217 -21.10 -9.12 13.21
CA ALA A 217 -20.72 -7.74 13.31
C ALA A 217 -19.39 -7.61 14.06
N ALA A 218 -18.56 -6.68 13.60
CA ALA A 218 -17.31 -6.33 14.26
C ALA A 218 -17.15 -4.81 14.32
N TYR A 219 -16.62 -4.33 15.43
CA TYR A 219 -16.24 -2.94 15.64
C TYR A 219 -14.87 -2.87 16.27
N SER A 220 -13.99 -2.01 15.78
CA SER A 220 -12.69 -1.76 16.42
C SER A 220 -12.27 -0.31 16.27
N LYS A 221 -11.60 0.17 17.31
CA LYS A 221 -10.94 1.46 17.30
C LYS A 221 -9.46 1.27 17.64
N ARG A 222 -8.58 2.09 17.08
CA ARG A 222 -7.15 2.08 17.37
C ARG A 222 -6.56 3.47 17.21
N THR A 223 -5.67 3.82 18.12
CA THR A 223 -4.80 4.99 17.98
C THR A 223 -3.35 4.55 17.97
N LEU A 224 -2.68 4.79 16.86
CA LEU A 224 -1.27 4.47 16.66
C LEU A 224 -0.46 5.76 16.58
N ARG A 225 0.81 5.68 16.95
CA ARG A 225 1.77 6.78 16.83
C ARG A 225 3.04 6.29 16.16
N GLU A 226 3.60 7.12 15.29
CA GLU A 226 4.94 6.94 14.74
C GLU A 226 5.79 8.16 15.06
N GLU A 227 7.06 7.94 15.35
CA GLU A 227 8.04 8.99 15.57
C GLU A 227 9.34 8.68 14.83
N GLY A 228 10.02 9.71 14.34
CA GLY A 228 11.28 9.54 13.67
C GLY A 228 11.77 10.74 12.89
N TYR A 229 12.65 10.46 11.94
CA TYR A 229 13.31 11.39 11.04
C TYR A 229 12.93 11.15 9.59
N GLU A 230 12.92 12.21 8.80
CA GLU A 230 12.65 12.17 7.37
C GLU A 230 13.41 13.30 6.65
N ALA A 231 14.00 12.97 5.49
CA ALA A 231 14.66 13.93 4.60
C ALA A 231 13.75 14.45 3.49
N VAL A 232 12.56 13.87 3.30
CA VAL A 232 11.65 14.01 2.16
C VAL A 232 12.27 13.54 0.85
N GLU A 233 13.45 14.05 0.50
CA GLU A 233 14.29 13.66 -0.63
C GLU A 233 15.75 14.00 -0.32
N LEU A 234 16.68 13.38 -1.04
CA LEU A 234 18.06 13.77 -1.08
C LEU A 234 18.35 14.40 -2.45
N LEU A 235 18.78 15.65 -2.46
CA LEU A 235 19.06 16.39 -3.67
C LEU A 235 20.56 16.67 -3.79
N SER A 236 21.04 16.65 -5.01
CA SER A 236 22.37 17.18 -5.30
C SER A 236 22.45 18.64 -4.86
N ALA A 237 23.57 19.03 -4.29
CA ALA A 237 23.76 20.37 -3.74
C ALA A 237 23.61 21.49 -4.79
N ASN A 238 23.73 21.19 -6.08
CA ASN A 238 23.56 22.14 -7.18
C ASN A 238 22.20 22.07 -7.89
N MET A 239 21.26 21.20 -7.44
CA MET A 239 19.92 21.12 -8.01
C MET A 239 18.96 22.16 -7.46
N ASP A 240 17.82 22.36 -8.16
CA ASP A 240 16.69 23.11 -7.61
C ASP A 240 16.22 22.50 -6.29
N GLY A 241 16.13 23.31 -5.26
CA GLY A 241 15.90 22.86 -3.88
C GLY A 241 17.17 22.39 -3.13
N GLY A 242 18.34 22.37 -3.78
CA GLY A 242 19.67 22.21 -3.19
C GLY A 242 20.41 23.53 -3.03
N PHE A 243 21.74 23.45 -2.88
CA PHE A 243 22.61 24.62 -2.83
C PHE A 243 23.10 24.96 -4.24
N CYS A 244 22.31 25.58 -5.07
CA CYS A 244 22.72 25.90 -6.43
C CYS A 244 24.04 26.65 -6.45
N SER A 245 24.98 26.19 -7.29
CA SER A 245 26.16 26.98 -7.55
C SER A 245 25.77 28.25 -8.28
N PRO A 246 26.03 29.41 -7.74
CA PRO A 246 25.61 30.64 -8.40
C PRO A 246 26.33 30.92 -9.70
N LEU A 247 27.33 30.18 -10.17
CA LEU A 247 28.16 30.80 -11.11
C LEU A 247 29.17 29.95 -11.77
N GLY A 248 28.94 29.54 -12.95
CA GLY A 248 29.99 28.88 -13.65
C GLY A 248 30.80 27.98 -12.78
N TYR A 249 30.28 27.66 -11.66
CA TYR A 249 30.72 26.64 -10.77
C TYR A 249 32.14 26.80 -10.17
N SER A 250 32.95 27.59 -10.76
CA SER A 250 34.17 27.94 -10.09
C SER A 250 33.80 28.75 -8.89
N PRO A 251 33.98 28.15 -7.70
CA PRO A 251 33.24 28.49 -6.52
C PRO A 251 33.06 29.99 -6.40
N GLN A 252 31.80 30.40 -6.25
CA GLN A 252 31.44 31.80 -6.09
C GLN A 252 32.01 32.72 -7.16
N ASN A 253 32.17 32.25 -8.34
CA ASN A 253 32.59 33.11 -9.44
C ASN A 253 31.57 34.26 -9.54
N PRO A 254 31.99 35.51 -9.46
CA PRO A 254 31.10 36.65 -9.51
C PRO A 254 30.45 36.89 -10.87
N VAL A 255 30.90 36.22 -11.87
CA VAL A 255 30.36 36.35 -13.24
C VAL A 255 29.14 35.45 -13.38
N ASN A 256 27.99 36.01 -13.63
CA ASN A 256 26.71 35.30 -13.86
C ASN A 256 26.77 34.38 -15.08
N THR A 257 27.56 33.31 -15.01
CA THR A 257 27.63 32.32 -16.05
C THR A 257 26.80 31.11 -15.60
N PRO A 258 25.68 30.81 -16.25
CA PRO A 258 24.88 29.65 -15.91
C PRO A 258 25.71 28.37 -16.03
N VAL A 259 25.63 27.49 -15.04
CA VAL A 259 26.16 26.14 -15.18
C VAL A 259 25.31 25.40 -16.18
N LYS A 260 25.95 24.63 -17.07
CA LYS A 260 25.25 23.87 -18.11
C LYS A 260 24.18 22.95 -17.47
N GLY A 261 22.94 23.05 -17.91
CA GLY A 261 21.81 22.27 -17.43
C GLY A 261 21.08 22.84 -16.20
N ILE A 262 21.57 23.94 -15.63
CA ILE A 262 20.90 24.63 -14.54
C ILE A 262 20.32 25.93 -15.08
N ASP A 263 19.02 26.12 -14.92
CA ASP A 263 18.37 27.37 -15.29
C ASP A 263 18.88 28.49 -14.41
N ALA A 264 19.27 29.60 -15.07
CA ALA A 264 19.68 30.82 -14.40
C ALA A 264 18.64 31.34 -13.41
N ASN A 265 17.38 31.01 -13.61
CA ASN A 265 16.29 31.39 -12.70
C ASN A 265 16.21 30.51 -11.45
N ASN A 266 16.78 29.33 -11.47
CA ASN A 266 16.72 28.37 -10.36
C ASN A 266 17.90 28.49 -9.40
N CYS A 267 19.00 29.09 -9.82
CA CYS A 267 20.20 29.25 -9.00
C CYS A 267 20.62 30.70 -8.94
N GLY A 268 20.18 31.46 -7.98
CA GLY A 268 20.43 32.90 -7.86
C GLY A 268 21.83 33.34 -8.26
N PHE A 269 21.91 34.40 -9.06
CA PHE A 269 23.14 34.92 -9.64
C PHE A 269 23.92 35.85 -8.70
N GLY A 270 25.25 35.79 -8.72
CA GLY A 270 26.12 36.81 -8.16
C GLY A 270 26.16 36.91 -6.64
N VAL A 271 25.47 36.05 -5.91
CA VAL A 271 25.43 36.08 -4.46
C VAL A 271 26.22 34.90 -3.90
N PRO A 272 27.31 35.18 -3.13
CA PRO A 272 28.05 34.13 -2.43
C PRO A 272 27.14 33.36 -1.45
N ARG A 273 27.11 32.02 -1.59
CA ARG A 273 26.31 31.17 -0.71
C ARG A 273 27.14 30.55 0.42
N THR A 274 28.09 31.30 0.94
CA THR A 274 28.95 30.79 2.00
C THR A 274 29.42 31.89 2.94
N SER A 275 29.54 31.53 4.20
CA SER A 275 30.38 32.25 5.18
C SER A 275 31.74 31.56 5.38
N ASN A 276 31.97 30.39 4.73
CA ASN A 276 33.21 29.63 4.74
C ASN A 276 33.52 29.11 3.34
N THR A 277 34.44 29.78 2.64
CA THR A 277 34.79 29.45 1.26
C THR A 277 35.36 28.04 1.11
N ALA A 278 36.13 27.55 2.09
CA ALA A 278 36.69 26.19 2.02
C ALA A 278 35.61 25.12 2.10
N ALA A 279 34.67 25.23 3.05
CA ALA A 279 33.52 24.33 3.17
C ALA A 279 32.61 24.35 1.94
N TYR A 280 32.34 25.54 1.41
CA TYR A 280 31.57 25.67 0.17
C TYR A 280 32.26 24.98 -1.00
N ASN A 281 33.55 25.17 -1.18
CA ASN A 281 34.33 24.56 -2.23
C ASN A 281 34.40 23.04 -2.11
N ASP A 282 34.49 22.50 -0.89
CA ASP A 282 34.42 21.04 -0.70
C ASP A 282 33.06 20.47 -1.10
N VAL A 283 31.96 21.10 -0.71
CA VAL A 283 30.59 20.69 -1.12
C VAL A 283 30.42 20.78 -2.62
N MET A 284 30.76 21.91 -3.23
CA MET A 284 30.55 22.13 -4.66
C MET A 284 31.54 21.35 -5.51
N GLY A 285 32.73 21.07 -5.01
CA GLY A 285 33.71 20.21 -5.67
C GLY A 285 33.31 18.75 -5.78
N ARG A 286 32.39 18.30 -4.91
CA ARG A 286 31.82 16.94 -4.92
C ARG A 286 30.50 16.86 -5.68
N THR A 287 29.94 17.99 -6.07
CA THR A 287 28.62 18.04 -6.72
C THR A 287 28.75 17.64 -8.16
N ASP A 288 27.93 16.68 -8.59
CA ASP A 288 27.76 16.34 -10.00
C ASP A 288 26.90 17.44 -10.64
N ASP A 289 27.48 18.23 -11.55
CA ASP A 289 26.76 19.22 -12.29
C ASP A 289 26.17 18.59 -13.54
N PHE A 290 25.11 17.97 -13.61
CA PHE A 290 24.39 17.45 -14.79
C PHE A 290 25.00 17.65 -16.19
N GLY A 291 26.17 18.03 -16.33
CA GLY A 291 26.83 18.33 -17.59
C GLY A 291 28.30 18.13 -17.53
N GLY A 292 28.80 17.69 -16.42
CA GLY A 292 30.09 17.08 -16.25
C GLY A 292 31.22 17.96 -16.70
N THR A 293 31.71 18.76 -15.79
CA THR A 293 33.09 19.23 -15.91
C THR A 293 33.92 18.96 -14.66
N VAL A 294 33.33 18.47 -13.61
CA VAL A 294 34.09 17.59 -12.74
C VAL A 294 34.15 16.28 -13.51
N ALA A 295 35.21 16.13 -14.28
CA ALA A 295 35.42 15.05 -15.21
C ALA A 295 35.07 13.70 -14.58
N ASN A 296 33.91 13.11 -14.94
CA ASN A 296 33.43 11.82 -14.49
C ASN A 296 33.77 11.55 -13.02
N PRO A 297 33.13 12.21 -12.05
CA PRO A 297 33.29 11.74 -10.69
C PRO A 297 32.84 10.30 -10.64
N PRO A 298 33.57 9.43 -9.95
CA PRO A 298 33.12 8.05 -9.80
C PRO A 298 31.70 8.02 -9.26
N PRO A 299 30.87 7.06 -9.67
CA PRO A 299 29.52 6.92 -9.15
C PRO A 299 29.52 7.04 -7.62
N GLY A 300 28.65 7.90 -7.06
CA GLY A 300 28.58 8.12 -5.63
C GLY A 300 29.48 9.23 -5.07
N SER A 301 30.19 10.02 -5.89
CA SER A 301 31.05 11.08 -5.39
C SER A 301 30.37 12.45 -5.21
N GLY A 302 29.11 12.61 -5.60
CA GLY A 302 28.38 13.87 -5.46
C GLY A 302 28.07 14.26 -3.99
N ALA A 303 27.94 15.56 -3.72
CA ALA A 303 27.42 16.07 -2.45
C ALA A 303 25.89 16.11 -2.48
N PHE A 304 25.25 15.36 -1.59
CA PHE A 304 23.80 15.28 -1.48
C PHE A 304 23.33 15.80 -0.14
N ALA A 305 22.37 16.71 -0.18
CA ALA A 305 21.75 17.31 1.01
C ALA A 305 20.34 16.74 1.22
N PRO A 306 19.91 16.53 2.46
CA PRO A 306 18.48 16.33 2.73
C PRO A 306 17.70 17.55 2.25
N ARG A 307 16.69 17.34 1.39
CA ARG A 307 15.86 18.43 0.84
C ARG A 307 15.12 19.18 1.94
N ILE A 308 14.51 18.43 2.86
CA ILE A 308 13.78 18.96 4.02
C ILE A 308 14.09 18.06 5.21
N PRO A 309 15.25 18.24 5.88
CA PRO A 309 15.55 17.47 7.08
C PRO A 309 14.55 17.82 8.18
N ARG A 310 13.82 16.81 8.70
CA ARG A 310 12.72 17.04 9.65
C ARG A 310 12.53 15.90 10.64
N TYR A 311 12.10 16.25 11.84
CA TYR A 311 11.50 15.29 12.75
C TYR A 311 10.00 15.18 12.50
N ARG A 312 9.48 13.98 12.68
CA ARG A 312 8.09 13.62 12.40
C ARG A 312 7.46 12.94 13.61
N ARG A 313 6.27 13.40 13.99
CA ARG A 313 5.31 12.63 14.79
C ARG A 313 4.01 12.50 14.01
N SER A 314 3.59 11.28 13.77
CA SER A 314 2.30 10.94 13.17
C SER A 314 1.40 10.27 14.21
N GLU A 315 0.16 10.70 14.30
CA GLU A 315 -0.89 10.07 15.11
C GLU A 315 -2.05 9.67 14.20
N THR A 316 -2.36 8.39 14.18
CA THR A 316 -3.39 7.84 13.30
C THR A 316 -4.49 7.21 14.14
N HIS A 317 -5.72 7.66 13.93
CA HIS A 317 -6.92 7.14 14.58
C HIS A 317 -7.73 6.33 13.56
N TYR A 318 -7.84 5.03 13.79
CA TYR A 318 -8.63 4.11 12.99
C TYR A 318 -9.94 3.75 13.70
N GLU A 319 -11.04 3.76 12.94
CA GLU A 319 -12.31 3.19 13.37
C GLU A 319 -12.81 2.26 12.25
N ARG A 320 -13.05 1.01 12.59
CA ARG A 320 -13.59 -0.01 11.69
C ARG A 320 -14.90 -0.53 12.20
N SER A 321 -15.88 -0.63 11.34
CA SER A 321 -17.09 -1.39 11.59
C SER A 321 -17.41 -2.26 10.40
N GLY A 322 -17.82 -3.48 10.65
CA GLY A 322 -18.16 -4.43 9.60
C GLY A 322 -19.35 -5.28 9.98
N ILE A 323 -20.09 -5.70 8.98
CA ILE A 323 -21.23 -6.60 9.13
C ILE A 323 -21.23 -7.61 8.00
N THR A 324 -21.47 -8.87 8.31
CA THR A 324 -21.79 -9.90 7.30
C THR A 324 -23.19 -10.44 7.51
N GLY A 325 -23.82 -10.86 6.42
CA GLY A 325 -25.08 -11.59 6.44
C GLY A 325 -25.03 -12.72 5.43
N SER A 326 -25.56 -13.89 5.77
CA SER A 326 -25.66 -15.01 4.85
C SER A 326 -26.99 -15.72 5.02
N LEU A 327 -27.63 -15.98 3.90
CA LEU A 327 -28.82 -16.82 3.80
C LEU A 327 -28.51 -18.02 2.93
N GLN A 328 -28.79 -19.22 3.40
CA GLN A 328 -28.65 -20.46 2.63
C GLN A 328 -29.95 -21.20 2.57
N TRP A 329 -30.24 -21.77 1.42
CA TRP A 329 -31.42 -22.60 1.17
C TRP A 329 -31.08 -23.84 0.37
N ARG A 330 -31.43 -25.02 0.90
CA ARG A 330 -31.36 -26.33 0.26
C ARG A 330 -32.76 -26.90 0.16
N PRO A 331 -33.49 -26.65 -0.96
CA PRO A 331 -34.83 -27.22 -1.17
C PRO A 331 -34.81 -28.74 -1.26
N GLY A 332 -33.66 -29.34 -1.56
CA GLY A 332 -33.45 -30.79 -1.65
C GLY A 332 -31.94 -31.07 -1.71
N SER A 333 -31.59 -32.34 -1.96
CA SER A 333 -30.18 -32.78 -2.03
C SER A 333 -29.42 -32.24 -3.24
N HIS A 334 -30.14 -31.81 -4.30
CA HIS A 334 -29.53 -31.41 -5.58
C HIS A 334 -29.38 -29.90 -5.76
N THR A 335 -29.97 -29.10 -4.90
CA THR A 335 -29.95 -27.63 -5.08
C THR A 335 -29.48 -26.94 -3.82
N GLU A 336 -28.56 -25.99 -3.99
CA GLU A 336 -28.15 -25.05 -2.94
C GLU A 336 -28.15 -23.65 -3.48
N LEU A 337 -28.75 -22.71 -2.77
CA LEU A 337 -28.74 -21.29 -3.04
C LEU A 337 -28.15 -20.54 -1.83
N ASN A 338 -27.29 -19.59 -2.12
CA ASN A 338 -26.61 -18.77 -1.11
C ASN A 338 -26.71 -17.30 -1.49
N TYR A 339 -27.09 -16.47 -0.53
CA TYR A 339 -26.96 -15.03 -0.62
C TYR A 339 -26.05 -14.55 0.49
N ASP A 340 -24.94 -13.90 0.11
CA ASP A 340 -23.94 -13.36 1.02
C ASP A 340 -23.87 -11.84 0.90
N PHE A 341 -23.88 -11.16 2.03
CA PHE A 341 -23.70 -9.72 2.18
C PHE A 341 -22.47 -9.43 3.03
N LEU A 342 -21.65 -8.47 2.60
CA LEU A 342 -20.57 -7.88 3.39
C LEU A 342 -20.63 -6.37 3.29
N GLY A 343 -20.72 -5.71 4.45
CA GLY A 343 -20.58 -4.26 4.60
C GLY A 343 -19.38 -3.93 5.48
N GLY A 344 -18.56 -2.98 5.08
CA GLY A 344 -17.44 -2.46 5.85
C GLY A 344 -17.38 -0.94 5.81
N LYS A 345 -17.10 -0.31 6.94
CA LYS A 345 -16.78 1.11 7.04
C LYS A 345 -15.45 1.25 7.76
N PHE A 346 -14.51 1.93 7.12
CA PHE A 346 -13.20 2.28 7.64
C PHE A 346 -13.07 3.79 7.68
N VAL A 347 -12.85 4.35 8.86
CA VAL A 347 -12.59 5.78 9.06
C VAL A 347 -11.16 5.93 9.52
N ASN A 348 -10.42 6.79 8.86
CA ASN A 348 -9.07 7.18 9.23
C ASN A 348 -9.00 8.70 9.47
N SER A 349 -8.31 9.10 10.53
CA SER A 349 -7.89 10.48 10.75
C SER A 349 -6.43 10.45 11.19
N ARG A 350 -5.56 10.98 10.35
CA ARG A 350 -4.12 11.07 10.59
C ARG A 350 -3.70 12.50 10.78
N TYR A 351 -2.91 12.74 11.82
CA TYR A 351 -2.32 14.01 12.17
C TYR A 351 -0.80 13.88 12.13
N ASP A 352 -0.16 14.43 11.11
CA ASP A 352 1.29 14.52 11.06
C ASP A 352 1.74 15.88 11.56
N ASN A 353 2.81 15.91 12.34
CA ASN A 353 3.43 17.12 12.86
C ASN A 353 4.92 17.04 12.59
N TYR A 354 5.44 18.08 11.95
CA TYR A 354 6.84 18.16 11.57
C TYR A 354 7.47 19.42 12.15
N ILE A 355 8.76 19.31 12.45
CA ILE A 355 9.67 20.45 12.62
C ILE A 355 10.84 20.25 11.67
N SER A 356 11.05 21.19 10.77
CA SER A 356 11.90 21.04 9.59
C SER A 356 12.73 22.27 9.29
N ALA A 357 13.83 22.06 8.57
CA ALA A 357 14.54 23.10 7.87
C ALA A 357 14.24 23.00 6.37
N ILE A 358 14.04 24.15 5.72
CA ILE A 358 13.65 24.25 4.33
C ILE A 358 14.44 25.35 3.61
N SER A 359 14.23 25.47 2.30
CA SER A 359 14.73 26.62 1.49
C SER A 359 16.24 26.68 1.34
N PHE A 360 16.91 25.52 1.25
CA PHE A 360 18.35 25.48 1.00
C PHE A 360 18.74 25.98 -0.39
N GLY A 361 17.87 25.81 -1.40
CA GLY A 361 18.10 26.21 -2.77
C GLY A 361 17.18 27.34 -3.20
N ARG A 362 17.38 28.55 -2.76
CA ARG A 362 16.59 29.70 -3.18
C ARG A 362 17.16 30.34 -4.42
N THR A 363 16.32 30.61 -5.42
CA THR A 363 16.65 31.54 -6.52
C THR A 363 16.51 32.99 -6.07
N LEU A 364 17.10 33.92 -6.81
CA LEU A 364 16.87 35.36 -6.56
C LEU A 364 15.39 35.75 -6.67
N GLY A 365 14.67 35.16 -7.64
CA GLY A 365 13.25 35.43 -7.81
C GLY A 365 12.38 34.85 -6.68
N GLN A 366 12.71 33.70 -6.15
CA GLN A 366 12.03 33.10 -4.99
C GLN A 366 12.41 33.78 -3.68
N ALA A 367 13.64 34.28 -3.60
CA ALA A 367 14.15 34.94 -2.41
C ALA A 367 13.71 36.40 -2.28
N ASN A 368 13.22 37.03 -3.35
CA ASN A 368 12.81 38.45 -3.34
C ASN A 368 13.79 39.38 -2.61
N GLY A 369 15.07 39.20 -2.90
CA GLY A 369 16.12 39.94 -2.22
C GLY A 369 16.50 39.44 -0.83
N LYS A 370 15.87 38.39 -0.30
CA LYS A 370 16.28 37.75 0.97
C LYS A 370 17.63 37.09 0.86
N PRO A 371 18.38 37.03 1.97
CA PRO A 371 19.65 36.30 2.03
C PRO A 371 19.46 34.86 1.58
N GLN A 372 20.36 34.36 0.75
CA GLN A 372 20.40 32.95 0.39
C GLN A 372 21.06 32.13 1.48
N THR A 373 20.64 30.88 1.64
CA THR A 373 21.27 29.94 2.58
C THR A 373 22.77 29.83 2.29
N SER A 374 23.60 30.06 3.30
CA SER A 374 25.06 29.99 3.19
C SER A 374 25.61 28.84 4.00
N ILE A 375 26.62 28.14 3.43
CA ILE A 375 27.33 27.05 4.10
C ILE A 375 28.33 27.63 5.05
N VAL A 376 28.22 27.30 6.35
CA VAL A 376 29.17 27.71 7.41
C VAL A 376 30.24 26.66 7.63
N ASP A 377 29.84 25.37 7.64
CA ASP A 377 30.74 24.25 7.87
C ASP A 377 30.17 23.00 7.23
N ALA A 378 31.04 22.08 6.81
CA ALA A 378 30.67 20.83 6.18
C ALA A 378 31.68 19.73 6.50
N HIS A 379 31.20 18.49 6.65
CA HIS A 379 32.02 17.31 6.81
C HIS A 379 31.39 16.13 6.01
N PHE A 380 32.24 15.33 5.40
CA PHE A 380 31.89 14.15 4.65
C PHE A 380 32.54 12.91 5.25
N ASP A 381 31.80 11.82 5.39
CA ASP A 381 32.35 10.54 5.81
C ASP A 381 33.21 9.90 4.70
N GLN A 382 33.82 8.76 5.02
CA GLN A 382 34.67 8.02 4.08
C GLN A 382 33.91 7.47 2.86
N ASN A 383 32.59 7.37 2.91
CA ASN A 383 31.74 6.93 1.79
C ASN A 383 31.22 8.10 0.95
N GLY A 384 31.55 9.34 1.32
CA GLY A 384 31.09 10.54 0.65
C GLY A 384 29.71 11.04 1.07
N SER A 385 29.15 10.50 2.18
CA SER A 385 27.91 11.04 2.76
C SER A 385 28.20 12.38 3.44
N TRP A 386 27.35 13.38 3.20
CA TRP A 386 27.42 14.67 3.89
C TRP A 386 26.82 14.54 5.29
N ASP A 387 27.61 14.04 6.21
CA ASP A 387 27.17 13.63 7.54
C ASP A 387 27.08 14.78 8.56
N TYR A 388 27.67 15.96 8.27
CA TYR A 388 27.52 17.17 9.07
C TYR A 388 27.48 18.41 8.19
N GLY A 389 26.47 19.26 8.41
CA GLY A 389 26.35 20.56 7.77
C GLY A 389 25.88 21.63 8.75
N LYS A 390 26.46 22.85 8.67
CA LYS A 390 26.03 24.04 9.41
C LYS A 390 25.78 25.19 8.45
N PHE A 391 24.71 25.95 8.68
CA PHE A 391 24.19 26.90 7.70
C PHE A 391 23.66 28.17 8.36
N ASN A 392 23.68 29.29 7.60
CA ASN A 392 22.97 30.52 7.93
C ASN A 392 21.90 30.84 6.88
N ALA A 393 20.95 31.68 7.26
CA ALA A 393 19.80 32.09 6.44
C ALA A 393 18.94 30.91 5.97
N VAL A 394 18.66 29.94 6.85
CA VAL A 394 17.78 28.81 6.63
C VAL A 394 16.38 29.14 7.14
N ASP A 395 15.32 28.75 6.44
CA ASP A 395 13.97 28.87 6.97
C ASP A 395 13.64 27.62 7.80
N ILE A 396 13.15 27.85 9.00
CA ILE A 396 12.66 26.78 9.89
C ILE A 396 11.14 26.74 9.81
N ARG A 397 10.57 25.56 9.63
CA ARG A 397 9.14 25.35 9.41
C ARG A 397 8.57 24.40 10.45
N THR A 398 7.46 24.78 11.08
CA THR A 398 6.56 23.82 11.71
C THR A 398 5.40 23.56 10.79
N GLU A 399 5.09 22.30 10.55
CA GLU A 399 4.08 21.86 9.61
C GLU A 399 3.12 20.88 10.27
N GLY A 400 1.83 21.07 10.03
CA GLY A 400 0.78 20.13 10.39
C GLY A 400 0.07 19.62 9.14
N LEU A 401 -0.17 18.31 9.06
CA LEU A 401 -0.99 17.68 8.04
C LEU A 401 -2.13 16.92 8.70
N LEU A 402 -3.36 17.19 8.26
CA LEU A 402 -4.54 16.39 8.59
C LEU A 402 -5.02 15.68 7.34
N ASP A 403 -5.12 14.36 7.44
CA ASP A 403 -5.71 13.49 6.43
C ASP A 403 -6.88 12.73 7.06
N LYS A 404 -8.10 12.99 6.61
CA LYS A 404 -9.32 12.39 7.16
C LYS A 404 -10.15 11.81 6.04
N TYR A 405 -10.30 10.49 6.04
CA TYR A 405 -11.09 9.83 5.03
C TYR A 405 -11.98 8.70 5.59
N THR A 406 -12.98 8.36 4.81
CA THR A 406 -13.88 7.22 5.06
C THR A 406 -13.93 6.34 3.83
N THR A 407 -13.66 5.06 3.99
CA THR A 407 -13.93 4.05 2.97
C THR A 407 -15.17 3.27 3.35
N LEU A 408 -16.15 3.23 2.45
CA LEU A 408 -17.33 2.38 2.55
C LEU A 408 -17.19 1.25 1.54
N PHE A 409 -17.21 0.01 2.05
CA PHE A 409 -17.24 -1.19 1.22
C PHE A 409 -18.58 -1.88 1.33
N ARG A 410 -19.17 -2.31 0.21
CA ARG A 410 -20.40 -3.09 0.17
C ARG A 410 -20.31 -4.13 -0.92
N GLN A 411 -20.60 -5.37 -0.57
CA GLN A 411 -20.64 -6.47 -1.50
C GLN A 411 -21.91 -7.29 -1.28
N ASN A 412 -22.56 -7.69 -2.39
CA ASN A 412 -23.69 -8.60 -2.44
C ASN A 412 -23.37 -9.68 -3.44
N VAL A 413 -23.51 -10.94 -3.05
CA VAL A 413 -23.25 -12.10 -3.89
C VAL A 413 -24.44 -13.06 -3.78
N LEU A 414 -25.01 -13.42 -4.91
CA LEU A 414 -25.95 -14.53 -5.05
C LEU A 414 -25.24 -15.65 -5.80
N SER A 415 -25.17 -16.82 -5.22
CA SER A 415 -24.60 -18.01 -5.84
C SER A 415 -25.50 -19.20 -5.67
N GLY A 416 -25.45 -20.13 -6.60
CA GLY A 416 -26.23 -21.33 -6.52
C GLY A 416 -25.63 -22.47 -7.31
N ARG A 417 -25.97 -23.67 -6.92
CA ARG A 417 -25.62 -24.92 -7.59
C ARG A 417 -26.84 -25.78 -7.73
N HIS A 418 -26.97 -26.42 -8.87
CA HIS A 418 -27.96 -27.43 -9.13
C HIS A 418 -27.33 -28.65 -9.80
N ASP A 419 -27.53 -29.83 -9.22
CA ASP A 419 -27.10 -31.12 -9.75
C ASP A 419 -28.28 -31.70 -10.53
N PHE A 420 -28.30 -31.52 -11.88
CA PHE A 420 -29.33 -32.04 -12.77
C PHE A 420 -29.34 -33.57 -12.83
N SER A 421 -28.16 -34.17 -12.63
CA SER A 421 -27.92 -35.58 -12.44
C SER A 421 -26.65 -35.79 -11.66
N ASP A 422 -26.31 -37.04 -11.31
CA ASP A 422 -25.04 -37.37 -10.68
C ASP A 422 -23.84 -36.90 -11.50
N ARG A 423 -23.98 -36.85 -12.83
CA ARG A 423 -22.90 -36.47 -13.77
C ARG A 423 -22.95 -35.04 -14.26
N PHE A 424 -24.10 -34.36 -14.23
CA PHE A 424 -24.25 -33.01 -14.79
C PHE A 424 -24.64 -32.01 -13.71
N LYS A 425 -23.76 -31.03 -13.47
CA LYS A 425 -23.92 -30.01 -12.45
C LYS A 425 -23.72 -28.65 -13.06
N VAL A 426 -24.50 -27.68 -12.61
CA VAL A 426 -24.36 -26.26 -13.01
C VAL A 426 -24.27 -25.41 -11.76
N ASP A 427 -23.33 -24.49 -11.76
CA ASP A 427 -23.24 -23.44 -10.76
C ASP A 427 -23.28 -22.06 -11.40
N PHE A 428 -23.87 -21.11 -10.69
CA PHE A 428 -23.88 -19.72 -11.09
C PHE A 428 -23.43 -18.81 -9.94
N LEU A 429 -22.89 -17.65 -10.31
CA LEU A 429 -22.47 -16.61 -9.39
C LEU A 429 -22.81 -15.25 -10.01
N THR A 430 -23.48 -14.41 -9.24
CA THR A 430 -23.69 -13.01 -9.62
C THR A 430 -23.49 -12.11 -8.43
N GLY A 431 -22.81 -10.98 -8.64
CA GLY A 431 -22.61 -10.08 -7.53
C GLY A 431 -22.08 -8.71 -7.92
N VAL A 432 -22.13 -7.83 -6.94
CA VAL A 432 -21.65 -6.44 -7.04
C VAL A 432 -20.78 -6.12 -5.83
N SER A 433 -19.59 -5.60 -6.09
CA SER A 433 -18.67 -5.06 -5.09
C SER A 433 -18.49 -3.57 -5.33
N ASN A 434 -18.64 -2.74 -4.28
CA ASN A 434 -18.45 -1.30 -4.34
C ASN A 434 -17.48 -0.89 -3.24
N SER A 435 -16.50 -0.05 -3.57
CA SER A 435 -15.66 0.67 -2.63
C SER A 435 -15.75 2.16 -2.92
N ASP A 436 -16.10 2.93 -1.91
CA ASP A 436 -16.34 4.37 -1.99
C ASP A 436 -15.44 5.04 -0.95
N LEU A 437 -14.40 5.72 -1.42
CA LEU A 437 -13.47 6.49 -0.59
C LEU A 437 -13.85 7.96 -0.69
N ASP A 438 -14.22 8.54 0.43
CA ASP A 438 -14.45 9.97 0.60
C ASP A 438 -13.41 10.55 1.55
N GLU A 439 -12.59 11.47 1.06
CA GLU A 439 -11.52 12.19 1.78
C GLU A 439 -11.86 13.68 1.80
N PRO A 440 -12.77 14.10 2.72
CA PRO A 440 -13.24 15.48 2.76
C PRO A 440 -12.17 16.48 3.18
N VAL A 441 -11.16 16.03 3.91
CA VAL A 441 -10.08 16.89 4.39
C VAL A 441 -8.74 16.18 4.25
N ARG A 442 -7.92 16.75 3.36
CA ARG A 442 -6.48 16.58 3.35
C ARG A 442 -5.88 17.99 3.34
N ALA A 443 -5.43 18.43 4.49
CA ALA A 443 -5.00 19.81 4.68
C ALA A 443 -3.59 19.87 5.26
N THR A 444 -2.72 20.64 4.63
CA THR A 444 -1.39 20.97 5.12
C THR A 444 -1.35 22.43 5.52
N VAL A 445 -0.89 22.72 6.72
CA VAL A 445 -0.70 24.08 7.26
C VAL A 445 0.74 24.25 7.71
N GLN A 446 1.36 25.33 7.32
CA GLN A 446 2.78 25.59 7.54
C GLN A 446 2.97 26.97 8.18
N PHE A 447 3.77 27.05 9.23
CA PHE A 447 4.25 28.30 9.81
C PHE A 447 5.76 28.34 9.70
N ASP A 448 6.32 29.48 9.27
CA ASP A 448 7.74 29.61 8.96
C ASP A 448 8.43 30.63 9.86
N SER A 449 9.69 30.33 10.21
CA SER A 449 10.65 31.27 10.78
C SER A 449 11.76 31.51 9.74
N PRO A 450 11.76 32.65 9.05
CA PRO A 450 12.64 32.88 7.91
C PRO A 450 14.06 33.26 8.33
N ASN A 451 15.05 32.90 7.50
CA ASN A 451 16.44 33.41 7.57
C ASN A 451 17.15 33.13 8.90
N VAL A 452 16.93 32.00 9.51
CA VAL A 452 17.55 31.59 10.78
C VAL A 452 19.03 31.26 10.55
N ASN A 453 19.88 31.72 11.47
CA ASN A 453 21.32 31.42 11.48
C ASN A 453 21.62 30.26 12.42
N GLY A 454 22.65 29.47 12.08
CA GLY A 454 23.15 28.41 12.93
C GLY A 454 22.39 27.09 12.86
N PHE A 455 21.49 26.91 11.86
CA PHE A 455 20.92 25.58 11.61
C PHE A 455 22.04 24.59 11.31
N SER A 456 21.93 23.36 11.87
CA SER A 456 22.84 22.27 11.52
C SER A 456 22.13 20.91 11.55
N TRP A 457 22.63 19.98 10.73
CA TRP A 457 22.40 18.54 10.88
C TRP A 457 23.69 17.82 11.24
N ASP A 458 23.57 16.77 12.04
CA ASP A 458 24.70 15.93 12.46
C ASP A 458 24.29 14.45 12.50
N PHE A 459 24.73 13.67 11.50
CA PHE A 459 24.50 12.22 11.39
C PHE A 459 25.65 11.39 11.97
N ARG A 460 26.75 12.04 12.46
CA ARG A 460 27.96 11.33 12.90
C ARG A 460 27.72 10.44 14.12
N GLN A 461 26.77 10.80 15.00
CA GLN A 461 26.41 10.00 16.17
C GLN A 461 25.36 8.95 15.84
N ASN A 462 24.40 9.26 14.97
CA ASN A 462 23.34 8.35 14.56
C ASN A 462 22.95 8.64 13.11
N ARG A 463 23.25 7.69 12.23
CA ARG A 463 22.95 7.82 10.79
C ARG A 463 21.46 7.78 10.47
N ASN A 464 20.63 7.28 11.37
CA ASN A 464 19.20 7.13 11.17
C ASN A 464 18.38 8.30 11.70
N VAL A 465 18.81 8.86 12.83
CA VAL A 465 18.14 10.00 13.47
C VAL A 465 19.21 11.05 13.81
N PRO A 466 19.49 11.99 12.88
CA PRO A 466 20.51 13.02 13.09
C PRO A 466 20.11 13.97 14.22
N ALA A 467 21.07 14.60 14.84
CA ALA A 467 20.84 15.78 15.65
C ALA A 467 20.55 16.98 14.74
N LEU A 468 19.39 17.61 14.88
CA LEU A 468 19.04 18.85 14.18
C LEU A 468 19.04 20.00 15.18
N ASN A 469 19.94 20.97 14.98
CA ASN A 469 19.89 22.23 15.72
C ASN A 469 19.20 23.28 14.85
N PHE A 470 18.05 23.78 15.30
CA PHE A 470 17.23 24.69 14.51
C PHE A 470 17.65 26.17 14.63
N GLY A 471 18.62 26.52 15.48
CA GLY A 471 19.08 27.89 15.65
C GLY A 471 18.10 28.85 16.36
N ILE A 472 16.90 28.36 16.69
CA ILE A 472 15.82 29.06 17.40
C ILE A 472 15.22 28.18 18.48
N ASP A 473 14.46 28.77 19.40
CA ASP A 473 13.60 28.02 20.32
C ASP A 473 12.33 27.57 19.58
N VAL A 474 12.35 26.32 19.07
CA VAL A 474 11.24 25.72 18.34
C VAL A 474 10.01 25.46 19.21
N SER A 475 10.11 25.58 20.53
CA SER A 475 8.96 25.44 21.45
C SER A 475 8.13 26.72 21.58
N ASN A 476 8.68 27.84 21.13
CA ASN A 476 8.00 29.14 21.18
C ASN A 476 7.19 29.38 19.90
N PRO A 477 5.83 29.43 19.98
CA PRO A 477 5.00 29.67 18.79
C PRO A 477 5.25 31.06 18.16
N ASN A 478 5.72 32.03 18.94
CA ASN A 478 6.05 33.38 18.47
C ASN A 478 7.38 33.44 17.68
N ALA A 479 8.15 32.35 17.62
CA ALA A 479 9.30 32.26 16.75
C ALA A 479 8.92 32.03 15.28
N PHE A 480 7.65 31.74 15.00
CA PHE A 480 7.12 31.49 13.67
C PHE A 480 6.17 32.60 13.22
N THR A 481 5.87 32.63 11.94
CA THR A 481 4.91 33.52 11.31
C THR A 481 4.04 32.78 10.31
N PHE A 482 2.84 33.29 10.10
CA PHE A 482 1.91 32.86 9.04
C PHE A 482 1.48 34.10 8.25
N ALA A 483 2.24 34.36 7.19
CA ALA A 483 1.98 35.45 6.24
C ALA A 483 2.06 34.89 4.82
N PRO A 484 0.98 34.33 4.29
CA PRO A 484 1.01 33.52 3.07
C PRO A 484 1.43 34.25 1.82
N GLN A 485 1.20 35.57 1.74
CA GLN A 485 1.77 36.38 0.67
C GLN A 485 1.93 37.83 1.12
N GLU A 486 3.15 38.32 1.12
CA GLU A 486 3.47 39.72 1.33
C GLU A 486 3.42 40.52 0.02
N ALA A 487 3.45 41.85 0.09
CA ALA A 487 3.37 42.72 -1.09
C ALA A 487 4.55 42.52 -2.06
N ASP A 488 5.66 41.98 -1.59
CA ASP A 488 6.84 41.63 -2.37
C ASP A 488 6.78 40.20 -2.97
N GLY A 489 5.64 39.47 -2.75
CA GLY A 489 5.44 38.11 -3.24
C GLY A 489 6.02 37.01 -2.36
N THR A 490 6.63 37.34 -1.20
CA THR A 490 7.17 36.34 -0.27
C THR A 490 6.08 35.62 0.49
N PHE A 491 6.32 34.34 0.77
CA PHE A 491 5.46 33.49 1.60
C PHE A 491 6.18 33.14 2.89
N HIS A 492 5.48 33.27 4.03
CA HIS A 492 5.91 32.76 5.32
C HIS A 492 4.81 31.92 5.92
N GLY A 493 4.79 30.67 5.55
CA GLY A 493 3.71 29.76 5.85
C GLY A 493 2.70 29.62 4.70
N GLN A 494 2.02 28.51 4.68
CA GLN A 494 1.08 28.16 3.62
C GLN A 494 -0.04 27.25 4.13
N PHE A 495 -1.22 27.39 3.51
CA PHE A 495 -2.28 26.40 3.58
C PHE A 495 -2.41 25.71 2.22
N VAL A 496 -2.51 24.39 2.23
CA VAL A 496 -2.86 23.58 1.05
C VAL A 496 -3.97 22.64 1.43
N GLY A 497 -5.11 22.74 0.75
CA GLY A 497 -6.27 21.89 0.96
C GLY A 497 -6.53 20.98 -0.23
N ARG A 498 -7.00 19.76 0.05
CA ARG A 498 -7.45 18.78 -0.94
C ARG A 498 -8.76 18.15 -0.48
N TYR A 499 -9.64 17.90 -1.44
CA TYR A 499 -10.78 17.02 -1.34
C TYR A 499 -10.64 15.93 -2.38
N LEU A 500 -10.93 14.70 -2.01
CA LEU A 500 -10.81 13.58 -2.92
C LEU A 500 -11.96 12.59 -2.75
N HIS A 501 -12.44 12.09 -3.88
CA HIS A 501 -13.44 11.04 -3.92
C HIS A 501 -13.05 9.98 -4.96
N THR A 502 -12.87 8.74 -4.52
CA THR A 502 -12.55 7.60 -5.40
C THR A 502 -13.62 6.52 -5.28
N LYS A 503 -14.18 6.11 -6.41
CA LYS A 503 -15.16 5.00 -6.49
C LYS A 503 -14.62 3.85 -7.32
N ASN A 504 -14.80 2.64 -6.79
CA ASN A 504 -14.66 1.38 -7.51
C ASN A 504 -15.98 0.63 -7.47
N LYS A 505 -16.51 0.25 -8.63
CA LYS A 505 -17.72 -0.58 -8.75
C LYS A 505 -17.46 -1.73 -9.69
N LEU A 506 -17.51 -2.94 -9.15
CA LEU A 506 -17.28 -4.17 -9.89
C LEU A 506 -18.57 -4.97 -9.93
N LYS A 507 -18.96 -5.43 -11.12
CA LYS A 507 -20.08 -6.35 -11.34
C LYS A 507 -19.53 -7.62 -11.96
N THR A 508 -19.90 -8.76 -11.43
CA THR A 508 -19.49 -10.07 -11.94
C THR A 508 -20.70 -10.97 -12.11
N HIS A 509 -20.78 -11.62 -13.25
CA HIS A 509 -21.75 -12.66 -13.56
C HIS A 509 -20.99 -13.85 -14.14
N ALA A 510 -21.22 -15.04 -13.62
CA ALA A 510 -20.60 -16.26 -14.11
C ALA A 510 -21.59 -17.42 -14.07
N ILE A 511 -21.49 -18.30 -15.04
CA ILE A 511 -22.18 -19.58 -15.08
C ILE A 511 -21.18 -20.64 -15.52
N ASN A 512 -21.12 -21.73 -14.77
CA ASN A 512 -20.23 -22.85 -15.05
C ASN A 512 -21.04 -24.13 -15.09
N ALA A 513 -20.59 -25.06 -15.91
CA ALA A 513 -21.15 -26.40 -15.99
C ALA A 513 -20.01 -27.43 -15.85
N SER A 514 -20.32 -28.57 -15.23
CA SER A 514 -19.43 -29.72 -15.14
C SER A 514 -20.18 -30.97 -15.55
N PHE A 515 -19.52 -31.78 -16.37
CA PHE A 515 -20.08 -33.05 -16.87
C PHE A 515 -19.06 -34.18 -16.68
N GLU A 516 -19.42 -35.16 -15.88
CA GLU A 516 -18.59 -36.34 -15.63
C GLU A 516 -18.75 -37.28 -16.83
N LEU A 517 -17.73 -37.32 -17.71
CA LEU A 517 -17.64 -38.19 -18.87
C LEU A 517 -17.59 -39.67 -18.42
N ASN A 518 -16.81 -39.93 -17.40
CA ASN A 518 -16.67 -41.21 -16.69
C ASN A 518 -16.02 -40.93 -15.32
N ASP A 519 -15.76 -41.97 -14.53
CA ASP A 519 -15.21 -41.85 -13.16
C ASP A 519 -13.82 -41.17 -13.09
N ASN A 520 -13.13 -41.10 -14.23
CA ASN A 520 -11.78 -40.57 -14.35
C ASN A 520 -11.70 -39.21 -15.03
N LEU A 521 -12.75 -38.78 -15.74
CA LEU A 521 -12.71 -37.59 -16.58
C LEU A 521 -13.94 -36.73 -16.33
N THR A 522 -13.73 -35.46 -15.99
CA THR A 522 -14.79 -34.47 -15.87
C THR A 522 -14.51 -33.26 -16.77
N LEU A 523 -15.42 -32.96 -17.69
CA LEU A 523 -15.38 -31.77 -18.53
C LEU A 523 -16.02 -30.60 -17.78
N ARG A 524 -15.32 -29.48 -17.71
CA ARG A 524 -15.83 -28.23 -17.13
C ARG A 524 -15.74 -27.08 -18.15
N GLY A 525 -16.73 -26.25 -18.15
CA GLY A 525 -16.77 -25.06 -19.01
C GLY A 525 -17.56 -23.94 -18.36
N GLY A 526 -17.30 -22.72 -18.73
CA GLY A 526 -18.05 -21.60 -18.17
C GLY A 526 -17.87 -20.31 -18.94
N LEU A 527 -18.78 -19.38 -18.67
CA LEU A 527 -18.81 -18.03 -19.20
C LEU A 527 -18.84 -17.06 -18.05
N SER A 528 -18.14 -15.95 -18.20
CA SER A 528 -18.17 -14.87 -17.23
C SER A 528 -18.16 -13.51 -17.90
N LYS A 529 -18.91 -12.57 -17.30
CA LYS A 529 -18.93 -11.16 -17.69
C LYS A 529 -18.63 -10.29 -16.49
N ARG A 530 -17.64 -9.40 -16.65
CA ARG A 530 -17.27 -8.45 -15.61
C ARG A 530 -17.31 -7.03 -16.14
N ASN A 531 -17.72 -6.10 -15.29
CA ASN A 531 -17.67 -4.67 -15.57
C ASN A 531 -17.07 -3.97 -14.35
N ASN A 532 -15.87 -3.42 -14.52
CA ASN A 532 -15.16 -2.65 -13.52
C ASN A 532 -15.24 -1.19 -13.90
N ASN A 533 -15.74 -0.35 -13.00
CA ASN A 533 -15.80 1.09 -13.19
C ASN A 533 -15.07 1.77 -12.03
N TRP A 534 -13.98 2.46 -12.36
CA TRP A 534 -13.18 3.25 -11.44
C TRP A 534 -13.24 4.72 -11.80
N THR A 535 -13.46 5.59 -10.80
CA THR A 535 -13.45 7.04 -10.98
C THR A 535 -12.74 7.71 -9.83
N ASN A 536 -12.02 8.79 -10.12
CA ASN A 536 -11.35 9.64 -9.14
C ASN A 536 -11.66 11.10 -9.44
N ILE A 537 -12.10 11.83 -8.41
CA ILE A 537 -12.36 13.26 -8.45
C ILE A 537 -11.51 13.92 -7.37
N GLU A 538 -10.83 15.02 -7.73
CA GLU A 538 -10.01 15.77 -6.77
C GLU A 538 -10.23 17.27 -6.96
N LEU A 539 -10.47 17.97 -5.84
CA LEU A 539 -10.49 19.43 -5.77
C LEU A 539 -9.29 19.89 -4.94
N GLY A 540 -8.77 21.06 -5.23
CA GLY A 540 -7.64 21.61 -4.47
C GLY A 540 -7.79 23.10 -4.19
N SER A 541 -7.27 23.52 -3.04
CA SER A 541 -7.09 24.91 -2.67
C SER A 541 -5.62 25.17 -2.37
N GLY A 542 -5.06 26.23 -2.94
CA GLY A 542 -3.68 26.66 -2.68
C GLY A 542 -3.54 27.59 -1.49
N GLY A 543 -4.64 28.12 -0.98
CA GLY A 543 -4.67 28.99 0.20
C GLY A 543 -3.81 30.26 0.11
N ASN A 544 -3.41 30.64 -1.10
CA ASN A 544 -2.65 31.86 -1.32
C ASN A 544 -3.51 33.07 -0.94
N GLY A 545 -3.13 33.78 0.11
CA GLY A 545 -3.91 34.94 0.60
C GLY A 545 -4.68 34.70 1.90
N LEU A 546 -4.70 33.48 2.45
CA LEU A 546 -5.24 33.25 3.80
C LEU A 546 -4.41 34.03 4.83
N LYS A 547 -5.10 34.83 5.64
CA LYS A 547 -4.50 35.56 6.77
C LYS A 547 -5.25 35.18 8.04
N LEU A 548 -4.55 35.15 9.15
CA LEU A 548 -5.23 34.97 10.44
C LEU A 548 -6.27 36.09 10.65
N PRO A 549 -7.48 35.77 11.10
CA PRO A 549 -8.48 36.77 11.39
C PRO A 549 -8.00 37.78 12.44
N THR A 550 -8.50 39.01 12.37
CA THR A 550 -8.15 40.04 13.34
C THR A 550 -8.45 39.58 14.76
N GLY A 551 -7.44 39.67 15.63
CA GLY A 551 -7.52 39.22 17.02
C GLY A 551 -7.13 37.75 17.25
N THR A 552 -6.83 36.98 16.20
CA THR A 552 -6.30 35.62 16.32
C THR A 552 -4.79 35.67 16.21
N THR A 553 -4.09 35.14 17.20
CA THR A 553 -2.62 35.03 17.21
C THR A 553 -2.18 33.65 16.75
N LEU A 554 -0.89 33.50 16.41
CA LEU A 554 -0.33 32.21 16.07
C LEU A 554 -0.40 31.21 17.25
N ALA A 555 -0.27 31.72 18.48
CA ALA A 555 -0.40 30.92 19.69
C ALA A 555 -1.79 30.28 19.83
N ASP A 556 -2.86 30.98 19.41
CA ASP A 556 -4.23 30.47 19.48
C ASP A 556 -4.46 29.25 18.58
N VAL A 557 -3.73 29.18 17.45
CA VAL A 557 -3.82 28.10 16.44
C VAL A 557 -2.59 27.16 16.52
N SER A 558 -1.82 27.24 17.60
CA SER A 558 -0.68 26.35 17.88
C SER A 558 -0.96 25.43 19.06
N ARG A 559 -0.24 24.33 19.10
CA ARG A 559 -0.21 23.39 20.25
C ARG A 559 1.22 22.90 20.48
N GLN A 560 1.54 22.47 21.69
CA GLN A 560 2.84 21.86 22.00
C GLN A 560 2.81 20.36 21.67
N ILE A 561 3.76 19.93 20.85
CA ILE A 561 4.14 18.53 20.78
C ILE A 561 5.13 18.30 21.93
N SER A 562 4.88 17.33 22.78
CA SER A 562 5.72 17.02 23.94
C SER A 562 6.03 15.54 24.05
N GLY A 563 7.18 15.20 24.67
CA GLY A 563 7.61 13.82 24.87
C GLY A 563 7.92 13.10 23.56
N PHE A 564 8.44 13.84 22.58
CA PHE A 564 8.98 13.29 21.34
C PHE A 564 10.31 12.57 21.60
N GLY A 565 10.66 11.60 20.76
CA GLY A 565 11.95 10.92 20.77
C GLY A 565 12.02 9.70 21.69
N ARG A 566 10.91 9.22 22.23
CA ARG A 566 10.92 7.96 22.99
C ARG A 566 11.23 6.78 22.10
N GLY A 567 12.28 6.04 22.48
CA GLY A 567 12.77 4.91 21.69
C GLY A 567 13.55 5.30 20.44
N LEU A 568 13.82 6.59 20.25
CA LEU A 568 14.76 7.08 19.26
C LEU A 568 16.13 7.26 19.94
N ASP A 569 17.12 6.49 19.49
CA ASP A 569 18.49 6.66 19.93
C ASP A 569 19.10 7.86 19.19
N GLY A 570 19.03 9.06 19.79
CA GLY A 570 19.57 10.27 19.18
C GLY A 570 19.85 11.35 20.21
N SER A 571 21.11 11.87 20.25
CA SER A 571 21.44 13.09 20.97
C SER A 571 20.98 14.30 20.16
N GLY A 572 20.44 15.34 20.81
CA GLY A 572 20.01 16.58 20.14
C GLY A 572 18.61 16.55 19.54
N VAL A 573 17.82 15.50 19.77
CA VAL A 573 16.41 15.43 19.37
C VAL A 573 15.59 16.31 20.34
N PRO A 574 14.80 17.31 19.84
CA PRO A 574 14.00 18.16 20.71
C PRO A 574 12.88 17.33 21.37
N SER A 575 12.72 17.46 22.67
CA SER A 575 11.64 16.79 23.40
C SER A 575 10.27 17.43 23.14
N SER A 576 10.24 18.67 22.62
CA SER A 576 9.02 19.43 22.34
C SER A 576 9.24 20.50 21.28
N TRP A 577 8.17 20.83 20.54
CA TRP A 577 8.11 22.00 19.65
C TRP A 577 6.68 22.53 19.54
N ALA A 578 6.54 23.81 19.12
CA ALA A 578 5.27 24.42 18.78
C ALA A 578 4.80 23.91 17.41
N ALA A 579 3.72 23.18 17.38
CA ALA A 579 3.12 22.63 16.16
C ALA A 579 1.79 23.32 15.85
N VAL A 580 1.35 23.20 14.61
CA VAL A 580 0.02 23.68 14.20
C VAL A 580 -1.09 22.90 14.92
N ASP A 581 -2.02 23.60 15.55
CA ASP A 581 -3.27 23.03 16.00
C ASP A 581 -4.26 22.99 14.83
N LEU A 582 -4.22 21.90 14.08
CA LEU A 582 -4.99 21.74 12.85
C LEU A 582 -6.50 21.85 13.09
N GLN A 583 -7.02 21.36 14.21
CA GLN A 583 -8.44 21.44 14.49
C GLN A 583 -8.87 22.90 14.71
N LYS A 584 -8.10 23.66 15.45
CA LYS A 584 -8.37 25.07 15.67
C LYS A 584 -8.19 25.87 14.37
N PHE A 585 -7.06 25.65 13.64
CA PHE A 585 -6.79 26.36 12.39
C PHE A 585 -7.90 26.12 11.35
N LEU A 586 -8.26 24.88 11.09
CA LEU A 586 -9.31 24.55 10.13
C LEU A 586 -10.69 25.05 10.58
N GLY A 587 -10.96 25.04 11.89
CA GLY A 587 -12.20 25.56 12.48
C GLY A 587 -12.35 27.06 12.31
N VAL A 588 -11.27 27.83 12.42
CA VAL A 588 -11.27 29.30 12.22
C VAL A 588 -11.74 29.65 10.80
N TYR A 589 -11.38 28.84 9.79
CA TYR A 589 -11.72 29.09 8.39
C TYR A 589 -12.88 28.25 7.87
N ASN A 590 -13.48 27.36 8.70
CA ASN A 590 -14.54 26.45 8.28
C ASN A 590 -14.17 25.64 7.01
N ILE A 591 -12.94 25.15 6.93
CA ILE A 591 -12.37 24.50 5.72
C ILE A 591 -13.16 23.24 5.31
N GLU A 592 -13.74 22.51 6.28
CA GLU A 592 -14.54 21.31 5.99
C GLU A 592 -15.83 21.62 5.20
N CYS A 593 -16.22 22.88 5.09
CA CYS A 593 -17.36 23.31 4.28
C CYS A 593 -17.10 23.17 2.77
N HIS A 594 -15.83 23.25 2.32
CA HIS A 594 -15.43 23.39 0.91
C HIS A 594 -16.16 24.55 0.18
N CYS A 595 -16.67 25.51 0.92
CA CYS A 595 -17.38 26.67 0.41
C CYS A 595 -16.43 27.87 0.38
N SER A 596 -16.61 28.75 -0.61
CA SER A 596 -15.79 29.96 -0.82
C SER A 596 -16.08 31.07 0.20
N ALA A 597 -16.43 30.69 1.46
CA ALA A 597 -16.81 31.68 2.48
C ALA A 597 -15.63 32.54 2.95
N VAL A 598 -14.40 32.05 2.76
CA VAL A 598 -13.17 32.77 3.12
C VAL A 598 -12.33 32.97 1.86
N PRO A 599 -11.97 34.19 1.46
CA PRO A 599 -11.10 34.43 0.33
C PRO A 599 -9.77 33.70 0.47
N GLY A 600 -9.33 32.99 -0.56
CA GLY A 600 -8.10 32.19 -0.56
C GLY A 600 -8.29 30.73 -0.09
N SER A 601 -9.50 30.31 0.28
CA SER A 601 -9.83 28.92 0.62
C SER A 601 -10.66 28.21 -0.44
N GLU A 602 -10.84 28.80 -1.61
CA GLU A 602 -11.62 28.25 -2.70
C GLU A 602 -11.02 26.93 -3.20
N TYR A 603 -11.90 25.92 -3.34
CA TYR A 603 -11.55 24.64 -3.91
C TYR A 603 -11.86 24.60 -5.41
N ASN A 604 -10.83 24.37 -6.21
CA ASN A 604 -10.92 24.30 -7.66
C ASN A 604 -10.75 22.87 -8.14
N VAL A 605 -11.39 22.54 -9.25
CA VAL A 605 -11.25 21.22 -9.89
C VAL A 605 -9.81 21.04 -10.38
N LEU A 606 -9.14 20.01 -9.91
CA LEU A 606 -7.83 19.61 -10.41
C LEU A 606 -8.03 18.72 -11.64
N GLY A 607 -8.01 19.31 -12.84
CA GLY A 607 -8.38 18.62 -14.08
C GLY A 607 -7.66 17.29 -14.28
N GLN A 608 -6.33 17.26 -14.09
CA GLN A 608 -5.52 16.05 -14.27
C GLN A 608 -5.84 14.92 -13.26
N ALA A 609 -6.47 15.23 -12.14
CA ALA A 609 -6.85 14.26 -11.12
C ALA A 609 -8.30 13.78 -11.28
N ASN A 610 -9.09 14.43 -12.15
CA ASN A 610 -10.47 14.00 -12.47
C ASN A 610 -10.43 13.06 -13.67
N ARG A 611 -10.48 11.77 -13.38
CA ARG A 611 -10.23 10.71 -14.35
C ARG A 611 -10.95 9.41 -13.97
N GLY A 612 -11.06 8.50 -14.94
CA GLY A 612 -11.67 7.21 -14.71
C GLY A 612 -11.36 6.18 -15.79
N VAL A 613 -11.65 4.93 -15.47
CA VAL A 613 -11.48 3.78 -16.37
C VAL A 613 -12.67 2.85 -16.21
N GLU A 614 -13.33 2.51 -17.31
CA GLU A 614 -14.31 1.43 -17.39
C GLU A 614 -13.69 0.25 -18.14
N GLU A 615 -13.68 -0.95 -17.52
CA GLU A 615 -13.26 -2.21 -18.16
C GLU A 615 -14.41 -3.17 -18.27
N LYS A 616 -14.73 -3.58 -19.48
CA LYS A 616 -15.67 -4.68 -19.78
C LYS A 616 -14.87 -5.89 -20.21
N ILE A 617 -15.09 -7.00 -19.52
CA ILE A 617 -14.33 -8.23 -19.71
C ILE A 617 -15.34 -9.36 -19.91
N ASP A 618 -15.35 -9.93 -21.10
CA ASP A 618 -16.10 -11.13 -21.45
C ASP A 618 -15.11 -12.29 -21.54
N ALA A 619 -15.36 -13.37 -20.78
CA ALA A 619 -14.43 -14.50 -20.75
C ALA A 619 -15.17 -15.83 -20.81
N LEU A 620 -14.51 -16.81 -21.43
CA LEU A 620 -14.95 -18.19 -21.49
C LEU A 620 -13.80 -19.13 -21.11
N PHE A 621 -14.10 -20.30 -20.57
CA PHE A 621 -13.11 -21.34 -20.36
C PHE A 621 -13.65 -22.72 -20.69
N GLY A 622 -12.72 -23.61 -21.05
CA GLY A 622 -12.90 -25.05 -21.13
C GLY A 622 -11.78 -25.76 -20.40
N MET A 623 -12.10 -26.78 -19.61
CA MET A 623 -11.16 -27.51 -18.78
C MET A 623 -11.55 -28.96 -18.63
N LEU A 624 -10.56 -29.86 -18.61
CA LEU A 624 -10.72 -31.28 -18.33
C LEU A 624 -10.03 -31.59 -17.00
N ASP A 625 -10.80 -32.05 -16.01
CA ASP A 625 -10.26 -32.69 -14.81
C ASP A 625 -10.05 -34.16 -15.10
N PHE A 626 -8.93 -34.71 -14.65
CA PHE A 626 -8.55 -36.10 -14.88
C PHE A 626 -8.02 -36.77 -13.62
N LYS A 627 -8.33 -38.07 -13.52
CA LYS A 627 -7.72 -39.01 -12.56
C LYS A 627 -7.28 -40.24 -13.35
N TYR A 628 -6.03 -40.61 -13.29
CA TYR A 628 -5.47 -41.71 -14.06
C TYR A 628 -4.38 -42.42 -13.26
N ASP A 629 -4.30 -43.74 -13.39
CA ASP A 629 -3.17 -44.50 -12.84
C ASP A 629 -2.12 -44.69 -13.94
N ALA A 630 -0.95 -44.10 -13.74
CA ALA A 630 0.19 -44.23 -14.64
C ALA A 630 1.29 -45.09 -13.99
N PHE A 631 1.50 -46.28 -14.44
CA PHE A 631 2.54 -47.22 -13.92
C PHE A 631 2.42 -47.52 -12.41
N GLY A 632 1.20 -47.60 -11.88
CA GLY A 632 0.92 -47.79 -10.46
C GLY A 632 1.05 -46.54 -9.61
N ILE A 633 1.13 -45.34 -10.24
CA ILE A 633 1.13 -44.02 -9.57
C ILE A 633 -0.18 -43.33 -9.90
N PRO A 634 -1.05 -43.05 -8.91
CA PRO A 634 -2.23 -42.23 -9.14
C PRO A 634 -1.85 -40.81 -9.52
N LEU A 635 -2.34 -40.36 -10.66
CA LEU A 635 -2.24 -38.97 -11.15
C LEU A 635 -3.61 -38.33 -11.11
N ARG A 636 -3.67 -37.09 -10.66
CA ARG A 636 -4.86 -36.25 -10.80
C ARG A 636 -4.46 -34.85 -11.21
N GLY A 637 -5.40 -34.13 -11.83
CA GLY A 637 -5.11 -32.77 -12.25
C GLY A 637 -6.13 -32.19 -13.17
N ASN A 638 -5.79 -31.07 -13.76
CA ASN A 638 -6.62 -30.38 -14.73
C ASN A 638 -5.77 -29.77 -15.87
N LEU A 639 -6.37 -29.73 -17.03
CA LEU A 639 -5.84 -29.06 -18.24
C LEU A 639 -6.95 -28.23 -18.85
N GLY A 640 -6.72 -26.95 -19.06
CA GLY A 640 -7.73 -26.07 -19.63
C GLY A 640 -7.16 -24.83 -20.29
N VAL A 641 -8.05 -24.09 -20.91
CA VAL A 641 -7.74 -22.78 -21.50
C VAL A 641 -8.84 -21.78 -21.18
N ARG A 642 -8.47 -20.56 -20.85
CA ARG A 642 -9.34 -19.43 -20.65
C ARG A 642 -9.08 -18.38 -21.72
N GLY A 643 -10.11 -17.91 -22.41
CA GLY A 643 -10.08 -16.77 -23.31
C GLY A 643 -10.74 -15.58 -22.63
N ALA A 644 -10.13 -14.40 -22.70
CA ALA A 644 -10.67 -13.16 -22.13
C ALA A 644 -10.54 -12.01 -23.14
N ASP A 645 -11.67 -11.39 -23.48
CA ASP A 645 -11.78 -10.19 -24.29
C ASP A 645 -11.95 -8.98 -23.35
N THR A 646 -11.05 -8.04 -23.41
CA THR A 646 -11.09 -6.83 -22.58
C THR A 646 -11.26 -5.59 -23.45
N LYS A 647 -12.23 -4.76 -23.08
CA LYS A 647 -12.43 -3.41 -23.60
C LYS A 647 -12.25 -2.42 -22.46
N ALA A 648 -11.19 -1.62 -22.49
CA ALA A 648 -10.92 -0.54 -21.56
C ALA A 648 -11.29 0.79 -22.19
N THR A 649 -12.09 1.61 -21.49
CA THR A 649 -12.45 2.98 -21.88
C THR A 649 -11.92 3.89 -20.78
N SER A 650 -10.90 4.68 -21.09
CA SER A 650 -10.23 5.60 -20.16
C SER A 650 -10.65 7.03 -20.46
N PHE A 651 -10.89 7.84 -19.43
CA PHE A 651 -11.18 9.25 -19.57
C PHE A 651 -10.40 10.10 -18.54
N ALA A 652 -10.15 11.35 -18.90
CA ALA A 652 -9.63 12.37 -17.99
C ALA A 652 -10.13 13.77 -18.43
N LEU A 653 -10.17 14.71 -17.48
CA LEU A 653 -10.35 16.12 -17.79
C LEU A 653 -9.00 16.77 -18.02
N VAL A 654 -8.79 17.31 -19.19
CA VAL A 654 -7.59 18.10 -19.54
C VAL A 654 -7.97 19.57 -19.49
N ASN A 655 -7.22 20.36 -18.73
CA ASN A 655 -7.45 21.81 -18.69
C ASN A 655 -6.78 22.45 -19.92
N ALA A 656 -7.60 22.98 -20.79
CA ALA A 656 -7.18 23.73 -21.96
C ALA A 656 -7.83 25.14 -21.92
N ASN A 657 -7.05 26.19 -21.83
CA ASN A 657 -7.53 27.58 -21.70
C ASN A 657 -8.49 27.81 -20.52
N ASN A 658 -8.23 27.25 -19.37
CA ASN A 658 -9.15 27.23 -18.22
C ASN A 658 -10.51 26.55 -18.50
N VAL A 659 -10.63 25.84 -19.61
CA VAL A 659 -11.78 25.01 -19.96
C VAL A 659 -11.42 23.56 -19.76
N LEU A 660 -12.13 22.88 -18.88
CA LEU A 660 -11.97 21.43 -18.65
C LEU A 660 -12.61 20.67 -19.81
N THR A 661 -11.78 20.03 -20.62
CA THR A 661 -12.21 19.25 -21.78
C THR A 661 -12.03 17.76 -21.50
N PRO A 662 -13.07 16.93 -21.66
CA PRO A 662 -12.96 15.49 -21.51
C PRO A 662 -12.21 14.86 -22.67
N VAL A 663 -11.22 14.03 -22.36
CA VAL A 663 -10.52 13.15 -23.31
C VAL A 663 -10.92 11.73 -23.02
N VAL A 664 -11.39 11.00 -24.04
CA VAL A 664 -11.83 9.60 -23.92
C VAL A 664 -11.05 8.75 -24.93
N VAL A 665 -10.44 7.66 -24.43
CA VAL A 665 -9.69 6.73 -25.26
C VAL A 665 -10.14 5.29 -24.99
N GLU A 666 -10.32 4.52 -26.05
CA GLU A 666 -10.72 3.12 -26.02
C GLU A 666 -9.56 2.23 -26.43
N HIS A 667 -9.24 1.21 -25.63
CA HIS A 667 -8.25 0.17 -25.94
C HIS A 667 -8.85 -1.21 -25.79
N LYS A 668 -8.56 -2.12 -26.72
CA LYS A 668 -9.07 -3.49 -26.75
C LYS A 668 -7.94 -4.49 -26.89
N TYR A 669 -8.04 -5.58 -26.13
CA TYR A 669 -7.09 -6.69 -26.26
C TYR A 669 -7.76 -8.03 -25.89
N ARG A 670 -7.14 -9.10 -26.40
CA ARG A 670 -7.58 -10.49 -26.16
C ARG A 670 -6.43 -11.33 -25.63
N ASP A 671 -6.72 -12.15 -24.64
CA ASP A 671 -5.74 -13.06 -24.03
C ASP A 671 -6.25 -14.50 -24.04
N TRP A 672 -5.34 -15.44 -24.38
CA TRP A 672 -5.53 -16.87 -24.26
C TRP A 672 -4.57 -17.41 -23.20
N LEU A 673 -5.14 -18.01 -22.15
CA LEU A 673 -4.46 -18.40 -20.93
C LEU A 673 -4.60 -19.90 -20.69
N PRO A 674 -3.74 -20.74 -21.32
CA PRO A 674 -3.68 -22.16 -21.02
C PRO A 674 -3.13 -22.40 -19.61
N ALA A 675 -3.64 -23.43 -18.93
CA ALA A 675 -3.19 -23.86 -17.61
C ALA A 675 -3.22 -25.38 -17.49
N LEU A 676 -2.20 -25.95 -16.88
CA LEU A 676 -2.05 -27.35 -16.56
C LEU A 676 -1.65 -27.48 -15.10
N ASN A 677 -2.33 -28.33 -14.35
CA ASN A 677 -1.93 -28.75 -13.00
C ASN A 677 -1.96 -30.29 -12.97
N VAL A 678 -0.91 -30.91 -12.48
CA VAL A 678 -0.77 -32.35 -12.32
C VAL A 678 -0.24 -32.65 -10.92
N THR A 679 -0.88 -33.55 -10.22
CA THR A 679 -0.45 -34.06 -8.92
C THR A 679 -0.26 -35.58 -9.03
N ALA A 680 0.96 -36.06 -8.77
CA ALA A 680 1.28 -37.47 -8.64
C ALA A 680 1.27 -37.86 -7.16
N GLU A 681 0.52 -38.90 -6.81
CA GLU A 681 0.43 -39.45 -5.46
C GLU A 681 1.42 -40.61 -5.32
N LEU A 682 2.61 -40.30 -4.83
CA LEU A 682 3.67 -41.30 -4.63
C LEU A 682 3.47 -42.06 -3.32
N PRO A 683 4.06 -43.29 -3.19
CA PRO A 683 4.00 -44.05 -1.95
C PRO A 683 4.46 -43.25 -0.72
N ARG A 684 3.98 -43.62 0.47
CA ARG A 684 4.30 -43.01 1.77
C ARG A 684 3.83 -41.57 1.92
N ASP A 685 2.64 -41.26 1.36
CA ASP A 685 1.99 -39.92 1.45
C ASP A 685 2.86 -38.78 0.90
N VAL A 686 3.61 -39.02 -0.16
CA VAL A 686 4.36 -38.03 -0.90
C VAL A 686 3.53 -37.56 -2.12
N LEU A 687 3.33 -36.27 -2.25
CA LEU A 687 2.71 -35.65 -3.44
C LEU A 687 3.77 -34.89 -4.23
N LEU A 688 3.82 -35.12 -5.54
CA LEU A 688 4.62 -34.32 -6.46
C LEU A 688 3.66 -33.53 -7.36
N ARG A 689 3.72 -32.19 -7.28
CA ARG A 689 2.88 -31.27 -8.05
C ARG A 689 3.69 -30.58 -9.12
N PHE A 690 3.15 -30.56 -10.34
CA PHE A 690 3.67 -29.78 -11.44
C PHE A 690 2.55 -28.89 -11.98
N SER A 691 2.85 -27.63 -12.21
CA SER A 691 1.93 -26.68 -12.82
C SER A 691 2.63 -25.86 -13.88
N ALA A 692 1.94 -25.59 -14.99
CA ALA A 692 2.42 -24.71 -16.05
C ALA A 692 1.26 -23.91 -16.64
N GLY A 693 1.50 -22.65 -17.01
CA GLY A 693 0.45 -21.85 -17.59
C GLY A 693 0.89 -20.46 -18.06
N LYS A 694 -0.07 -19.72 -18.60
CA LYS A 694 0.06 -18.29 -18.88
C LYS A 694 -0.83 -17.50 -17.94
N THR A 695 -0.32 -16.40 -17.44
CA THR A 695 -1.02 -15.47 -16.56
C THR A 695 -0.83 -14.04 -17.04
N LEU A 696 -1.67 -13.13 -16.55
CA LEU A 696 -1.52 -11.71 -16.80
C LEU A 696 -1.80 -10.88 -15.54
N ALA A 697 -1.36 -9.63 -15.55
CA ALA A 697 -1.81 -8.60 -14.62
C ALA A 697 -2.12 -7.34 -15.44
N ARG A 698 -3.25 -6.69 -15.14
CA ARG A 698 -3.68 -5.48 -15.85
C ARG A 698 -2.94 -4.26 -15.35
N PRO A 699 -2.73 -3.21 -16.21
CA PRO A 699 -2.15 -1.94 -15.79
C PRO A 699 -2.99 -1.29 -14.68
N GLU A 700 -2.36 -0.49 -13.84
CA GLU A 700 -3.08 0.30 -12.84
C GLU A 700 -4.03 1.31 -13.49
N TYR A 701 -5.18 1.59 -12.86
CA TYR A 701 -6.16 2.54 -13.39
C TYR A 701 -5.57 3.92 -13.59
N THR A 702 -4.69 4.34 -12.67
CA THR A 702 -4.01 5.63 -12.73
C THR A 702 -3.07 5.77 -13.92
N ASP A 703 -2.46 4.67 -14.37
CA ASP A 703 -1.55 4.64 -15.53
C ASP A 703 -2.31 4.67 -16.85
N LEU A 704 -3.53 4.11 -16.87
CA LEU A 704 -4.42 4.06 -18.04
C LEU A 704 -5.15 5.38 -18.31
N ALA A 705 -5.33 6.24 -17.30
CA ALA A 705 -6.08 7.48 -17.47
C ALA A 705 -5.28 8.50 -18.32
N PRO A 706 -5.85 9.11 -19.38
CA PRO A 706 -5.16 10.04 -20.28
C PRO A 706 -4.97 11.42 -19.65
N SER A 707 -4.60 11.47 -18.38
CA SER A 707 -4.33 12.71 -17.65
C SER A 707 -2.98 13.29 -18.07
N THR A 708 -2.93 14.62 -18.22
CA THR A 708 -1.72 15.36 -18.58
C THR A 708 -1.41 16.42 -17.54
N THR A 709 -0.19 16.44 -17.05
CA THR A 709 0.34 17.51 -16.20
C THR A 709 1.54 18.14 -16.86
N LEU A 710 1.58 19.47 -16.87
CA LEU A 710 2.70 20.25 -17.36
C LEU A 710 3.31 21.04 -16.20
N SER A 711 4.62 20.87 -16.00
CA SER A 711 5.42 21.75 -15.16
C SER A 711 6.28 22.63 -16.08
N THR A 712 5.88 23.88 -16.21
CA THR A 712 6.59 24.84 -17.07
C THR A 712 7.94 25.24 -16.49
N GLN A 713 8.07 25.24 -15.17
CA GLN A 713 9.31 25.58 -14.45
C GLN A 713 10.44 24.59 -14.74
N VAL A 714 10.12 23.27 -14.77
CA VAL A 714 11.10 22.23 -15.07
C VAL A 714 10.93 21.63 -16.46
N GLN A 715 10.12 22.25 -17.32
CA GLN A 715 9.86 21.83 -18.70
C GLN A 715 9.52 20.35 -18.84
N THR A 716 8.66 19.84 -17.94
CA THR A 716 8.28 18.44 -17.89
C THR A 716 6.78 18.26 -18.14
N VAL A 717 6.45 17.32 -19.01
CA VAL A 717 5.07 16.88 -19.29
C VAL A 717 4.91 15.44 -18.82
N SER A 718 3.99 15.18 -17.92
CA SER A 718 3.62 13.82 -17.51
C SER A 718 2.30 13.43 -18.15
N ILE A 719 2.27 12.30 -18.88
CA ILE A 719 1.11 11.83 -19.63
C ILE A 719 0.77 10.40 -19.23
N GLY A 720 -0.50 10.13 -18.90
CA GLY A 720 -1.01 8.77 -18.75
C GLY A 720 -1.13 8.06 -20.10
N ASN A 721 -1.04 6.74 -20.10
CA ASN A 721 -1.05 5.94 -21.35
C ASN A 721 -2.24 4.96 -21.36
N PRO A 722 -3.36 5.32 -22.00
CA PRO A 722 -4.55 4.44 -22.09
C PRO A 722 -4.32 3.20 -22.97
N ASN A 723 -3.24 3.17 -23.76
CA ASN A 723 -2.92 2.06 -24.67
C ASN A 723 -1.96 1.01 -24.05
N LEU A 724 -1.82 1.01 -22.74
CA LEU A 724 -1.00 0.01 -22.07
C LEU A 724 -1.62 -1.38 -22.18
N ASP A 725 -0.83 -2.33 -22.63
CA ASP A 725 -1.14 -3.75 -22.59
C ASP A 725 -0.89 -4.36 -21.21
N PRO A 726 -1.60 -5.46 -20.86
CA PRO A 726 -1.32 -6.22 -19.64
C PRO A 726 0.12 -6.73 -19.57
N ILE A 727 0.61 -6.83 -18.35
CA ILE A 727 1.84 -7.57 -18.06
C ILE A 727 1.52 -9.05 -18.20
N ARG A 728 2.20 -9.76 -19.11
CA ARG A 728 1.96 -11.19 -19.41
C ARG A 728 3.15 -12.02 -18.98
N ALA A 729 2.89 -13.18 -18.38
CA ALA A 729 3.94 -14.12 -18.00
C ALA A 729 3.59 -15.56 -18.32
N LYS A 730 4.63 -16.36 -18.63
CA LYS A 730 4.59 -17.82 -18.61
C LYS A 730 5.09 -18.29 -17.26
N THR A 731 4.42 -19.28 -16.67
CA THR A 731 4.73 -19.76 -15.33
C THR A 731 4.95 -21.27 -15.35
N ALA A 732 5.89 -21.74 -14.52
CA ALA A 732 6.09 -23.16 -14.25
C ALA A 732 6.44 -23.34 -12.77
N ASP A 733 5.80 -24.31 -12.13
CA ASP A 733 5.96 -24.61 -10.70
C ASP A 733 6.15 -26.11 -10.53
N LEU A 734 7.07 -26.49 -9.64
CA LEU A 734 7.30 -27.88 -9.21
C LEU A 734 7.37 -27.91 -7.68
N GLN A 735 6.56 -28.74 -7.04
CA GLN A 735 6.52 -28.84 -5.58
C GLN A 735 6.42 -30.30 -5.14
N ALA A 736 7.25 -30.70 -4.19
CA ALA A 736 7.15 -31.95 -3.47
C ALA A 736 6.60 -31.69 -2.06
N GLU A 737 5.63 -32.49 -1.65
CA GLU A 737 5.00 -32.44 -0.32
C GLU A 737 5.04 -33.82 0.30
N TRP A 738 5.55 -33.94 1.53
CA TRP A 738 5.58 -35.18 2.27
C TRP A 738 4.78 -35.07 3.56
N TYR A 739 3.67 -35.78 3.63
CA TYR A 739 2.77 -35.83 4.78
C TYR A 739 3.18 -37.04 5.68
N TYR A 740 4.32 -36.91 6.35
CA TYR A 740 5.01 -37.99 7.03
C TYR A 740 4.36 -38.45 8.35
N ALA A 741 3.43 -37.69 8.92
CA ALA A 741 2.65 -38.02 10.08
C ALA A 741 1.33 -37.24 10.12
N LYS A 742 0.44 -37.58 11.04
CA LYS A 742 -0.83 -36.87 11.23
C LYS A 742 -0.56 -35.39 11.58
N ASN A 743 -1.11 -34.48 10.80
CA ASN A 743 -0.93 -33.01 10.95
C ASN A 743 0.51 -32.53 10.74
N ALA A 744 1.37 -33.35 10.18
CA ALA A 744 2.76 -33.03 9.90
C ALA A 744 3.04 -33.03 8.40
N MET A 745 3.77 -32.03 7.90
CA MET A 745 4.10 -31.90 6.50
C MET A 745 5.42 -31.16 6.32
N ILE A 746 6.23 -31.60 5.38
CA ILE A 746 7.34 -30.84 4.83
C ILE A 746 7.12 -30.69 3.32
N SER A 747 7.35 -29.50 2.79
CA SER A 747 7.31 -29.28 1.36
C SER A 747 8.47 -28.43 0.87
N ALA A 748 8.90 -28.70 -0.35
CA ALA A 748 9.86 -27.91 -1.09
C ALA A 748 9.32 -27.65 -2.49
N GLY A 749 9.29 -26.39 -2.90
CA GLY A 749 8.81 -25.98 -4.20
C GLY A 749 9.81 -25.07 -4.92
N TYR A 750 9.88 -25.20 -6.24
CA TYR A 750 10.57 -24.29 -7.14
C TYR A 750 9.56 -23.66 -8.08
N PHE A 751 9.66 -22.37 -8.31
CA PHE A 751 8.82 -21.64 -9.24
C PHE A 751 9.65 -20.78 -10.20
N TYR A 752 9.11 -20.66 -11.41
CA TYR A 752 9.68 -19.85 -12.48
C TYR A 752 8.57 -19.06 -13.17
N LYS A 753 8.80 -17.76 -13.37
CA LYS A 753 7.92 -16.88 -14.15
C LYS A 753 8.77 -16.12 -15.17
N ASP A 754 8.43 -16.28 -16.44
CA ASP A 754 8.99 -15.52 -17.54
C ASP A 754 8.05 -14.35 -17.84
N ILE A 755 8.36 -13.17 -17.31
CA ILE A 755 7.60 -11.96 -17.50
C ILE A 755 7.97 -11.39 -18.86
N GLY A 756 7.08 -11.54 -19.84
CA GLY A 756 7.33 -11.12 -21.22
C GLY A 756 7.23 -9.61 -21.42
N THR A 757 6.30 -8.96 -20.70
CA THR A 757 6.09 -7.51 -20.76
C THR A 757 6.10 -6.92 -19.36
N PHE A 758 6.63 -5.73 -19.21
CA PHE A 758 6.69 -4.98 -17.96
C PHE A 758 6.26 -3.53 -18.22
N ILE A 759 5.60 -2.89 -17.26
CA ILE A 759 5.19 -1.49 -17.37
C ILE A 759 6.11 -0.65 -16.50
N GLN A 760 6.85 0.26 -17.14
CA GLN A 760 7.73 1.17 -16.42
C GLN A 760 7.57 2.62 -16.90
N GLY A 761 7.95 3.56 -16.05
CA GLY A 761 8.06 4.97 -16.42
C GLY A 761 9.29 5.18 -17.28
N VAL A 762 9.12 5.94 -18.35
CA VAL A 762 10.23 6.41 -19.19
C VAL A 762 10.13 7.92 -19.33
N SER A 763 11.27 8.55 -19.47
CA SER A 763 11.38 9.97 -19.80
C SER A 763 12.02 10.10 -21.16
N GLU A 764 11.45 10.92 -22.03
CA GLU A 764 11.98 11.19 -23.37
C GLU A 764 11.90 12.69 -23.66
N ARG A 765 12.78 13.20 -24.53
CA ARG A 765 12.69 14.57 -25.02
C ARG A 765 11.81 14.62 -26.25
N ALA A 766 10.89 15.57 -26.26
CA ALA A 766 10.05 15.87 -27.41
C ALA A 766 9.81 17.39 -27.50
N VAL A 767 9.63 17.90 -28.71
CA VAL A 767 9.15 19.26 -28.88
C VAL A 767 7.69 19.32 -28.42
N PHE A 768 7.32 20.30 -27.60
CA PHE A 768 5.97 20.38 -27.02
C PHE A 768 4.87 20.30 -28.10
N SER A 769 5.02 21.03 -29.20
CA SER A 769 4.07 21.01 -30.32
C SER A 769 3.90 19.62 -30.98
N SER A 770 4.90 18.71 -30.85
CA SER A 770 4.80 17.36 -31.39
C SER A 770 3.94 16.43 -30.56
N LEU A 771 3.58 16.83 -29.34
CA LEU A 771 2.79 16.04 -28.42
C LEU A 771 1.28 16.08 -28.71
N GLY A 772 0.84 16.98 -29.62
CA GLY A 772 -0.58 17.17 -29.92
C GLY A 772 -1.37 17.76 -28.76
N LEU A 773 -0.68 18.34 -27.79
CA LEU A 773 -1.30 19.01 -26.63
C LEU A 773 -1.61 20.47 -27.00
N PRO A 774 -2.70 21.05 -26.45
CA PRO A 774 -3.05 22.44 -26.72
C PRO A 774 -2.01 23.39 -26.10
N ASP A 775 -1.60 24.40 -26.88
CA ASP A 775 -0.63 25.43 -26.46
C ASP A 775 -1.09 26.21 -25.21
N SER A 776 -2.38 26.22 -24.98
CA SER A 776 -2.98 26.82 -23.79
C SER A 776 -2.53 26.21 -22.46
N LEU A 777 -2.06 24.99 -22.46
CA LEU A 777 -1.42 24.39 -21.26
C LEU A 777 -0.16 25.15 -20.86
N LEU A 778 0.51 25.81 -21.78
CA LEU A 778 1.71 26.61 -21.53
C LEU A 778 1.39 27.92 -20.79
N LEU A 779 0.17 28.42 -20.91
CA LEU A 779 -0.25 29.70 -20.33
C LEU A 779 -0.53 29.67 -18.82
N GLY A 780 -0.69 28.46 -18.25
CA GLY A 780 -1.03 28.29 -16.82
C GLY A 780 0.15 28.33 -15.84
N GLY A 781 1.39 28.43 -16.31
CA GLY A 781 2.57 28.21 -15.50
C GLY A 781 3.57 29.36 -15.42
N GLY A 782 3.14 30.52 -14.92
CA GLY A 782 4.06 31.63 -14.64
C GLY A 782 4.46 32.45 -15.86
N CYS A 783 3.69 32.45 -16.92
CA CYS A 783 3.85 33.41 -18.01
C CYS A 783 3.58 34.85 -17.53
N SER A 784 4.55 35.72 -17.64
CA SER A 784 4.35 37.14 -17.41
C SER A 784 4.08 37.84 -18.77
N ILE A 785 3.10 38.76 -18.80
CA ILE A 785 2.90 39.63 -19.93
C ILE A 785 3.70 40.91 -19.67
N THR A 786 4.89 41.00 -20.24
CA THR A 786 5.69 42.20 -20.16
C THR A 786 5.66 42.88 -21.54
N GLY A 787 5.06 44.09 -21.64
CA GLY A 787 5.03 44.88 -22.88
C GLY A 787 4.18 44.28 -24.01
N GLY A 788 3.14 43.50 -23.71
CA GLY A 788 2.22 42.93 -24.69
C GLY A 788 2.67 41.64 -25.37
N THR A 789 3.87 41.12 -25.04
CA THR A 789 4.34 39.82 -25.52
C THR A 789 4.37 38.84 -24.36
N PRO A 790 3.76 37.64 -24.47
CA PRO A 790 3.85 36.61 -23.43
C PRO A 790 5.30 36.14 -23.35
N ALA A 791 5.98 36.39 -22.22
CA ALA A 791 7.23 35.79 -21.88
C ALA A 791 6.91 34.49 -21.13
N CYS A 792 6.75 33.40 -21.86
CA CYS A 792 6.55 32.08 -21.30
C CYS A 792 7.89 31.32 -21.24
N PRO A 793 8.23 30.69 -20.11
CA PRO A 793 9.46 29.91 -20.02
C PRO A 793 9.44 28.69 -20.98
N THR A 794 8.26 28.27 -21.41
CA THR A 794 8.09 27.15 -22.36
C THR A 794 7.24 27.62 -23.55
N LEU A 795 7.80 27.55 -24.73
CA LEU A 795 7.14 27.84 -26.01
C LEU A 795 6.70 26.52 -26.69
N PRO A 796 5.75 26.53 -27.64
CA PRO A 796 5.38 25.33 -28.40
C PRO A 796 6.57 24.65 -29.10
N SER A 797 7.60 25.40 -29.48
CA SER A 797 8.85 24.89 -30.07
C SER A 797 9.87 24.42 -29.04
N THR A 798 9.61 24.56 -27.75
CA THR A 798 10.53 24.14 -26.68
C THR A 798 10.58 22.62 -26.56
N THR A 799 11.75 22.07 -26.40
CA THR A 799 11.94 20.67 -26.06
C THR A 799 11.63 20.48 -24.59
N VAL A 800 10.69 19.58 -24.31
CA VAL A 800 10.25 19.23 -22.96
C VAL A 800 10.61 17.78 -22.64
N VAL A 801 10.75 17.44 -21.36
CA VAL A 801 10.88 16.07 -20.90
C VAL A 801 9.48 15.48 -20.74
N VAL A 802 9.19 14.43 -21.47
CA VAL A 802 7.90 13.72 -21.43
C VAL A 802 8.04 12.47 -20.58
N ASN A 803 7.34 12.44 -19.45
CA ASN A 803 7.24 11.27 -18.59
C ASN A 803 5.97 10.50 -18.92
N ARG A 804 6.12 9.23 -19.28
CA ARG A 804 4.98 8.34 -19.56
C ARG A 804 5.27 6.90 -19.14
N LYS A 805 4.20 6.13 -18.91
CA LYS A 805 4.31 4.68 -18.74
C LYS A 805 4.27 3.99 -20.09
N VAL A 806 5.13 2.99 -20.28
CA VAL A 806 5.19 2.18 -21.50
C VAL A 806 5.36 0.71 -21.18
N ASN A 807 4.94 -0.16 -22.11
CA ASN A 807 5.28 -1.57 -22.06
C ASN A 807 6.72 -1.77 -22.56
N THR A 808 7.54 -2.43 -21.77
CA THR A 808 8.92 -2.78 -22.07
C THR A 808 9.13 -4.28 -21.92
N PRO A 809 10.20 -4.86 -22.42
CA PRO A 809 10.55 -6.23 -22.08
C PRO A 809 10.66 -6.43 -20.57
N GLY A 810 10.12 -7.53 -20.07
CA GLY A 810 10.24 -7.93 -18.67
C GLY A 810 11.53 -8.71 -18.41
N GLY A 811 11.44 -9.76 -17.62
CA GLY A 811 12.57 -10.61 -17.27
C GLY A 811 12.17 -11.80 -16.41
N PRO A 812 13.11 -12.69 -16.12
CA PRO A 812 12.84 -13.88 -15.33
C PRO A 812 12.68 -13.55 -13.83
N LEU A 813 11.71 -14.20 -13.21
CA LEU A 813 11.53 -14.27 -11.77
C LEU A 813 11.52 -15.74 -11.36
N ARG A 814 12.36 -16.15 -10.41
CA ARG A 814 12.48 -17.53 -9.96
C ARG A 814 12.81 -17.62 -8.49
N GLY A 815 12.41 -18.71 -7.87
CA GLY A 815 12.70 -18.91 -6.48
C GLY A 815 12.30 -20.28 -5.97
N TYR A 816 12.58 -20.50 -4.69
CA TYR A 816 12.17 -21.70 -3.98
C TYR A 816 11.47 -21.35 -2.68
N GLU A 817 10.53 -22.22 -2.30
CA GLU A 817 9.74 -22.15 -1.09
C GLU A 817 9.92 -23.44 -0.29
N LEU A 818 10.21 -23.31 1.02
CA LEU A 818 10.25 -24.41 1.96
C LEU A 818 9.16 -24.18 3.00
N ASN A 819 8.43 -25.23 3.35
CA ASN A 819 7.44 -25.18 4.43
C ASN A 819 7.54 -26.45 5.27
N TRP A 820 7.55 -26.28 6.58
CA TRP A 820 7.58 -27.36 7.54
C TRP A 820 6.58 -27.12 8.66
N GLN A 821 5.68 -28.06 8.83
CA GLN A 821 4.70 -28.09 9.93
C GLN A 821 4.86 -29.39 10.68
N MET A 822 5.08 -29.29 11.99
CA MET A 822 5.32 -30.46 12.84
C MET A 822 4.72 -30.28 14.25
N PRO A 823 3.66 -31.00 14.60
CA PRO A 823 3.27 -31.18 16.00
C PRO A 823 4.22 -32.17 16.67
N PHE A 824 4.60 -31.92 17.91
CA PHE A 824 5.54 -32.80 18.64
C PHE A 824 4.83 -33.99 19.33
N SER A 825 3.76 -34.49 18.69
CA SER A 825 2.96 -35.62 19.19
C SER A 825 3.74 -36.92 19.45
N PHE A 826 4.98 -37.01 18.95
CA PHE A 826 5.92 -38.10 19.21
C PHE A 826 6.63 -37.99 20.58
N LEU A 827 6.55 -36.83 21.24
CA LEU A 827 7.12 -36.62 22.57
C LEU A 827 6.10 -37.00 23.67
N PRO A 828 6.55 -37.45 24.84
CA PRO A 828 5.65 -37.88 25.91
C PRO A 828 5.05 -36.66 26.69
N GLY A 829 3.84 -36.86 27.23
CA GLY A 829 3.21 -35.98 28.21
C GLY A 829 3.07 -34.52 27.73
N PHE A 830 3.47 -33.60 28.58
CA PHE A 830 3.39 -32.14 28.32
C PHE A 830 4.02 -31.70 26.98
N TRP A 831 5.14 -32.35 26.60
CA TRP A 831 5.86 -31.96 25.37
C TRP A 831 5.12 -32.32 24.08
N SER A 832 4.16 -33.25 24.11
CA SER A 832 3.31 -33.63 22.98
C SER A 832 2.37 -32.50 22.52
N ASN A 833 2.15 -31.50 23.38
CA ASN A 833 1.28 -30.38 23.11
C ASN A 833 1.99 -29.25 22.35
N PHE A 834 3.30 -29.29 22.20
CA PHE A 834 4.06 -28.36 21.38
C PHE A 834 3.98 -28.70 19.89
N GLY A 835 4.32 -27.71 19.08
CA GLY A 835 4.56 -27.89 17.65
C GLY A 835 5.19 -26.65 17.05
N THR A 836 5.66 -26.79 15.82
CA THR A 836 6.32 -25.70 15.08
C THR A 836 5.80 -25.58 13.66
N LEU A 837 5.85 -24.35 13.15
CA LEU A 837 5.65 -24.00 11.75
C LEU A 837 6.89 -23.21 11.31
N LEU A 838 7.42 -23.55 10.15
CA LEU A 838 8.52 -22.81 9.53
C LEU A 838 8.20 -22.66 8.05
N ASN A 839 8.33 -21.45 7.53
CA ASN A 839 8.38 -21.23 6.10
C ASN A 839 9.60 -20.39 5.75
N TYR A 840 10.16 -20.64 4.57
CA TYR A 840 11.26 -19.89 4.01
C TYR A 840 11.05 -19.73 2.51
N THR A 841 11.27 -18.53 2.01
CA THR A 841 11.17 -18.21 0.60
C THR A 841 12.39 -17.45 0.15
N HIS A 842 12.96 -17.86 -0.98
CA HIS A 842 14.02 -17.13 -1.67
C HIS A 842 13.59 -16.84 -3.10
N VAL A 843 13.67 -15.57 -3.51
CA VAL A 843 13.28 -15.10 -4.84
C VAL A 843 14.40 -14.29 -5.48
N LYS A 844 14.61 -14.47 -6.76
CA LYS A 844 15.51 -13.66 -7.58
C LYS A 844 14.78 -13.23 -8.85
N SER A 845 15.06 -12.02 -9.29
CA SER A 845 14.56 -11.49 -10.55
C SER A 845 15.66 -10.70 -11.25
N LYS A 846 15.44 -10.40 -12.53
CA LYS A 846 16.28 -9.47 -13.29
C LYS A 846 15.40 -8.71 -14.25
N ILE A 847 15.26 -7.42 -14.04
CA ILE A 847 14.55 -6.51 -14.93
C ILE A 847 15.53 -5.48 -15.45
N THR A 848 15.44 -5.18 -16.75
CA THR A 848 16.16 -4.06 -17.33
C THR A 848 15.31 -2.81 -17.20
N TYR A 849 15.69 -1.92 -16.28
CA TYR A 849 15.03 -0.65 -16.11
C TYR A 849 15.59 0.37 -17.09
N ILE A 850 14.71 1.13 -17.72
CA ILE A 850 15.07 2.33 -18.48
C ILE A 850 15.09 3.47 -17.47
N THR A 851 16.27 3.95 -17.14
CA THR A 851 16.45 4.89 -16.04
C THR A 851 16.51 6.34 -16.50
N ARG A 852 16.96 6.55 -17.73
CA ARG A 852 16.98 7.85 -18.36
C ARG A 852 16.96 7.68 -19.88
N VAL A 853 16.09 8.41 -20.53
CA VAL A 853 16.08 8.54 -22.01
C VAL A 853 16.79 9.81 -22.43
N ASP A 854 17.16 10.65 -21.47
CA ASP A 854 17.72 11.96 -21.70
C ASP A 854 19.05 12.14 -20.98
N ASN A 855 20.13 11.98 -21.74
CA ASN A 855 21.44 12.40 -21.31
C ASN A 855 21.85 13.64 -22.14
N PRO A 856 22.02 14.81 -21.52
CA PRO A 856 22.36 16.03 -22.27
C PRO A 856 23.69 15.94 -23.05
N ASN A 857 24.54 14.96 -22.71
CA ASN A 857 25.85 14.76 -23.34
C ASN A 857 25.86 13.71 -24.47
N THR A 858 24.72 13.08 -24.73
CA THR A 858 24.57 12.05 -25.78
C THR A 858 23.50 12.46 -26.78
N PRO A 859 23.41 11.79 -27.94
CA PRO A 859 22.33 12.03 -28.91
C PRO A 859 20.96 11.97 -28.23
N ALA A 860 20.05 12.84 -28.63
CA ALA A 860 18.68 12.89 -28.10
C ALA A 860 18.06 11.49 -28.09
N ASN A 861 17.46 11.09 -26.94
CA ASN A 861 16.79 9.81 -26.74
C ASN A 861 17.70 8.57 -26.58
N GLU A 862 18.97 8.73 -26.21
CA GLU A 862 19.76 7.57 -25.83
C GLU A 862 19.22 7.01 -24.48
N GLN A 863 18.83 5.71 -24.50
CA GLN A 863 18.33 5.02 -23.31
C GLN A 863 19.49 4.57 -22.42
N LEU A 864 19.54 5.09 -21.20
CA LEU A 864 20.35 4.49 -20.15
C LEU A 864 19.54 3.39 -19.47
N THR A 865 20.16 2.24 -19.27
CA THR A 865 19.50 1.08 -18.66
C THR A 865 20.28 0.58 -17.47
N GLN A 866 19.56 0.06 -16.48
CA GLN A 866 20.13 -0.59 -15.32
C GLN A 866 19.41 -1.92 -15.05
N VAL A 867 20.19 -2.99 -14.88
CA VAL A 867 19.63 -4.29 -14.51
C VAL A 867 19.56 -4.38 -13.00
N ALA A 868 18.37 -4.61 -12.47
CA ALA A 868 18.14 -4.73 -11.03
C ALA A 868 17.03 -5.74 -10.73
N ASP A 869 16.83 -6.05 -9.45
CA ASP A 869 15.69 -6.83 -8.99
C ASP A 869 14.36 -6.08 -9.21
N PHE A 870 13.28 -6.83 -9.26
CA PHE A 870 11.92 -6.27 -9.32
C PHE A 870 11.67 -5.39 -8.09
N THR A 871 11.19 -4.16 -8.30
CA THR A 871 10.89 -3.24 -7.17
C THR A 871 9.79 -3.81 -6.26
N GLY A 872 9.99 -3.69 -4.94
CA GLY A 872 9.12 -4.28 -3.93
C GLY A 872 9.42 -5.75 -3.60
N LEU A 873 10.30 -6.42 -4.37
CA LEU A 873 10.69 -7.80 -4.18
C LEU A 873 11.73 -7.91 -3.06
N SER A 874 11.38 -8.58 -1.96
CA SER A 874 12.36 -9.01 -0.95
C SER A 874 12.95 -10.35 -1.33
N PRO A 875 14.29 -10.44 -1.51
CA PRO A 875 14.94 -11.69 -1.92
C PRO A 875 14.73 -12.84 -0.94
N LYS A 876 14.58 -12.56 0.35
CA LYS A 876 14.40 -13.56 1.40
C LYS A 876 13.27 -13.17 2.33
N ALA A 877 12.38 -14.12 2.63
CA ALA A 877 11.36 -14.00 3.68
C ALA A 877 11.27 -15.32 4.42
N HIS A 878 11.11 -15.26 5.74
CA HIS A 878 10.87 -16.46 6.55
C HIS A 878 10.01 -16.13 7.76
N ASN A 879 9.28 -17.14 8.21
CA ASN A 879 8.46 -17.09 9.41
C ASN A 879 8.68 -18.36 10.21
N ILE A 880 8.85 -18.22 11.52
CA ILE A 880 9.00 -19.32 12.48
C ILE A 880 7.95 -19.11 13.55
N THR A 881 7.14 -20.13 13.80
CA THR A 881 6.15 -20.13 14.87
C THR A 881 6.36 -21.35 15.76
N LEU A 882 6.50 -21.14 17.04
CA LEU A 882 6.42 -22.19 18.08
C LEU A 882 5.09 -22.03 18.81
N TYR A 883 4.37 -23.13 18.99
CA TYR A 883 3.09 -23.12 19.70
C TYR A 883 3.00 -24.26 20.71
N TYR A 884 2.18 -24.02 21.74
CA TYR A 884 1.70 -25.00 22.71
C TYR A 884 0.17 -24.96 22.70
N GLU A 885 -0.49 -26.11 22.74
CA GLU A 885 -1.94 -26.16 22.86
C GLU A 885 -2.39 -27.44 23.57
N ASP A 886 -3.14 -27.25 24.67
CA ASP A 886 -3.93 -28.25 25.36
C ASP A 886 -5.41 -27.83 25.44
N PRO A 887 -6.34 -28.60 25.98
CA PRO A 887 -7.76 -28.24 26.02
C PRO A 887 -8.09 -26.93 26.77
N LYS A 888 -7.23 -26.48 27.68
CA LYS A 888 -7.46 -25.28 28.48
C LYS A 888 -6.57 -24.12 28.10
N PHE A 889 -5.34 -24.37 27.68
CA PHE A 889 -4.31 -23.37 27.50
C PHE A 889 -3.74 -23.44 26.09
N SER A 890 -3.59 -22.28 25.45
CA SER A 890 -2.81 -22.17 24.22
C SER A 890 -1.86 -20.98 24.27
N ALA A 891 -0.64 -21.16 23.76
CA ALA A 891 0.38 -20.14 23.66
C ALA A 891 1.08 -20.25 22.31
N ARG A 892 1.47 -19.11 21.74
CA ARG A 892 2.17 -19.04 20.47
C ARG A 892 3.12 -17.86 20.46
N VAL A 893 4.33 -18.08 19.89
CA VAL A 893 5.30 -17.03 19.57
C VAL A 893 5.67 -17.18 18.09
N SER A 894 5.64 -16.08 17.36
CA SER A 894 5.97 -16.04 15.93
C SER A 894 7.02 -14.98 15.66
N ALA A 895 8.02 -15.29 14.85
CA ALA A 895 9.00 -14.36 14.34
C ALA A 895 8.93 -14.34 12.81
N ALA A 896 8.61 -13.19 12.23
CA ALA A 896 8.52 -12.98 10.78
C ALA A 896 9.61 -12.03 10.32
N HIS A 897 10.43 -12.48 9.39
CA HIS A 897 11.52 -11.70 8.79
C HIS A 897 11.29 -11.46 7.31
N ARG A 898 11.57 -10.24 6.88
CA ARG A 898 11.65 -9.81 5.49
C ARG A 898 12.98 -9.13 5.25
N SER A 899 13.75 -9.56 4.23
CA SER A 899 14.99 -8.89 3.86
C SER A 899 14.73 -7.53 3.18
N SER A 900 15.76 -6.70 3.09
CA SER A 900 15.73 -5.43 2.34
C SER A 900 15.31 -5.65 0.88
N TYR A 901 14.73 -4.60 0.28
CA TYR A 901 14.28 -4.62 -1.11
C TYR A 901 14.38 -3.24 -1.76
N LEU A 902 14.40 -3.23 -3.08
CA LEU A 902 14.40 -2.01 -3.87
C LEU A 902 13.01 -1.38 -3.90
N LEU A 903 12.91 -0.10 -3.52
CA LEU A 903 11.70 0.69 -3.68
C LEU A 903 11.66 1.35 -5.06
N ASN A 904 12.77 1.98 -5.47
CA ASN A 904 12.92 2.64 -6.76
C ASN A 904 14.29 2.34 -7.35
N VAL A 905 14.36 2.29 -8.69
CA VAL A 905 15.59 2.24 -9.48
C VAL A 905 15.73 3.59 -10.19
N LEU A 906 16.75 4.34 -9.85
CA LEU A 906 16.96 5.73 -10.28
C LEU A 906 17.98 5.86 -11.41
N GLY A 907 18.79 4.82 -11.63
CA GLY A 907 19.69 4.72 -12.73
C GLY A 907 20.91 5.62 -12.68
N ASN A 908 21.41 5.86 -11.50
CA ASN A 908 22.54 6.73 -11.27
C ASN A 908 22.34 8.16 -11.82
N VAL A 909 21.08 8.57 -11.94
CA VAL A 909 20.72 9.95 -12.23
C VAL A 909 21.01 10.77 -10.98
N ALA A 910 21.75 11.83 -11.11
CA ALA A 910 22.18 12.67 -9.98
C ALA A 910 22.99 11.91 -8.89
N GLY A 911 23.76 10.88 -9.27
CA GLY A 911 24.63 10.16 -8.35
C GLY A 911 23.95 9.19 -7.39
N HIS A 912 22.66 8.91 -7.58
CA HIS A 912 21.91 7.91 -6.82
C HIS A 912 21.44 6.76 -7.74
N ASP A 913 21.70 5.54 -7.34
CA ASP A 913 21.27 4.36 -8.10
C ASP A 913 19.94 3.79 -7.63
N PHE A 914 19.74 3.64 -6.34
CA PHE A 914 18.59 2.98 -5.73
C PHE A 914 17.99 3.73 -4.55
N THR A 915 16.69 3.51 -4.34
CA THR A 915 16.06 3.67 -3.01
C THR A 915 15.75 2.28 -2.49
N THR A 916 16.18 1.99 -1.28
CA THR A 916 15.96 0.70 -0.61
C THR A 916 15.05 0.86 0.59
N VAL A 917 14.34 -0.23 0.94
CA VAL A 917 13.68 -0.39 2.23
C VAL A 917 14.45 -1.46 3.00
N ASP A 918 14.83 -1.14 4.23
CA ASP A 918 15.59 -2.08 5.06
C ASP A 918 14.77 -3.30 5.45
N GLY A 919 15.45 -4.41 5.69
CA GLY A 919 14.83 -5.62 6.20
C GLY A 919 14.31 -5.43 7.63
N SER A 920 13.23 -6.12 7.96
CA SER A 920 12.64 -6.05 9.29
C SER A 920 12.33 -7.44 9.84
N THR A 921 12.39 -7.55 11.18
CA THR A 921 11.96 -8.75 11.92
C THR A 921 10.92 -8.35 12.95
N ASN A 922 9.71 -8.86 12.81
CA ASN A 922 8.64 -8.65 13.77
C ASN A 922 8.47 -9.93 14.63
N VAL A 923 8.35 -9.74 15.94
CA VAL A 923 8.07 -10.82 16.88
C VAL A 923 6.73 -10.53 17.53
N ASP A 924 5.84 -11.54 17.50
CA ASP A 924 4.51 -11.49 18.07
C ASP A 924 4.28 -12.67 19.00
N PHE A 925 3.41 -12.49 20.02
CA PHE A 925 2.95 -13.61 20.84
C PHE A 925 1.43 -13.57 21.01
N SER A 926 0.84 -14.72 21.29
CA SER A 926 -0.56 -14.86 21.69
C SER A 926 -0.69 -15.96 22.72
N VAL A 927 -1.41 -15.67 23.81
CA VAL A 927 -1.72 -16.60 24.89
C VAL A 927 -3.21 -16.59 25.13
N SER A 928 -3.83 -17.74 25.36
CA SER A 928 -5.23 -17.82 25.74
C SER A 928 -5.51 -18.97 26.72
N TYR A 929 -6.54 -18.76 27.53
CA TYR A 929 -6.98 -19.73 28.55
C TYR A 929 -8.51 -19.88 28.53
N ASN A 930 -8.98 -21.10 28.41
CA ASN A 930 -10.39 -21.46 28.52
C ASN A 930 -10.77 -21.61 29.99
N ILE A 931 -11.41 -20.58 30.57
CA ILE A 931 -11.90 -20.63 31.96
C ILE A 931 -13.00 -21.68 32.07
N THR A 932 -13.91 -21.70 31.10
CA THR A 932 -14.89 -22.76 30.88
C THR A 932 -14.90 -23.14 29.40
N PRO A 933 -15.59 -24.20 28.97
CA PRO A 933 -15.73 -24.50 27.54
C PRO A 933 -16.37 -23.35 26.73
N GLN A 934 -17.10 -22.45 27.39
CA GLN A 934 -17.78 -21.30 26.76
C GLN A 934 -16.97 -20.00 26.89
N LEU A 935 -16.18 -19.83 27.96
CA LEU A 935 -15.54 -18.57 28.34
C LEU A 935 -14.02 -18.67 28.16
N ARG A 936 -13.47 -17.83 27.29
CA ARG A 936 -12.04 -17.75 27.00
C ARG A 936 -11.50 -16.34 27.26
N VAL A 937 -10.31 -16.25 27.84
CA VAL A 937 -9.50 -15.02 27.95
C VAL A 937 -8.29 -15.11 27.05
N SER A 938 -7.80 -13.97 26.54
CA SER A 938 -6.60 -13.93 25.70
C SER A 938 -5.76 -12.70 25.97
N LEU A 939 -4.45 -12.82 25.72
CA LEU A 939 -3.48 -11.72 25.71
C LEU A 939 -2.59 -11.89 24.48
N GLU A 940 -2.42 -10.83 23.70
CA GLU A 940 -1.58 -10.82 22.51
C GLU A 940 -0.60 -9.65 22.57
N GLY A 941 0.59 -9.83 22.06
CA GLY A 941 1.58 -8.77 21.86
C GLY A 941 2.03 -8.76 20.42
N GLN A 942 2.11 -7.58 19.81
CA GLN A 942 2.46 -7.38 18.41
C GLN A 942 3.66 -6.42 18.31
N ASN A 943 4.54 -6.69 17.34
CA ASN A 943 5.74 -5.91 17.10
C ASN A 943 6.61 -5.74 18.37
N LEU A 944 6.90 -6.83 19.09
CA LEU A 944 7.68 -6.78 20.33
C LEU A 944 9.11 -6.27 20.13
N THR A 945 9.63 -6.37 18.92
CA THR A 945 10.93 -5.85 18.50
C THR A 945 10.95 -4.34 18.28
N ASP A 946 9.75 -3.70 18.20
CA ASP A 946 9.61 -2.31 17.79
C ASP A 946 10.39 -2.02 16.49
N ALA A 947 10.20 -2.91 15.51
CA ALA A 947 10.96 -2.89 14.27
C ALA A 947 10.74 -1.58 13.51
N PRO A 948 11.81 -0.82 13.21
CA PRO A 948 11.69 0.43 12.49
C PRO A 948 11.41 0.19 11.01
N LEU A 949 10.79 1.19 10.37
CA LEU A 949 10.76 1.33 8.92
C LEU A 949 11.86 2.31 8.52
N ARG A 950 12.82 1.86 7.71
CA ARG A 950 13.90 2.70 7.20
C ARG A 950 13.97 2.64 5.67
N TYR A 951 14.07 3.82 5.06
CA TYR A 951 14.40 3.98 3.65
C TYR A 951 15.82 4.49 3.51
N GLY A 952 16.63 3.77 2.73
CA GLY A 952 17.98 4.14 2.38
C GLY A 952 18.05 4.66 0.94
N ARG A 953 18.90 5.61 0.70
CA ARG A 953 19.19 6.14 -0.63
C ARG A 953 20.63 5.88 -1.00
N ASP A 954 20.86 5.39 -2.22
CA ASP A 954 22.15 5.03 -2.78
C ASP A 954 22.77 3.75 -2.20
N SER A 955 23.27 2.88 -3.06
CA SER A 955 23.85 1.58 -2.65
C SER A 955 25.19 1.68 -1.94
N GLN A 956 25.94 2.76 -2.16
CA GLN A 956 27.26 2.99 -1.55
C GLN A 956 27.17 3.77 -0.24
N ARG A 957 26.41 4.86 -0.23
CA ARG A 957 26.28 5.75 0.94
C ARG A 957 25.19 5.27 1.88
N ASN A 958 24.13 4.72 1.36
CA ASN A 958 22.94 4.26 2.11
C ASN A 958 22.42 5.33 3.08
N ASP A 959 22.34 6.57 2.60
CA ASP A 959 21.88 7.71 3.39
C ASP A 959 20.41 7.55 3.77
N THR A 960 20.08 7.95 5.00
CA THR A 960 18.72 7.79 5.52
C THR A 960 17.77 8.82 4.93
N LEU A 961 16.78 8.32 4.20
CA LEU A 961 15.66 9.12 3.68
C LEU A 961 14.50 9.18 4.67
N LEU A 962 14.23 8.07 5.33
CA LEU A 962 13.18 7.91 6.33
C LEU A 962 13.64 6.92 7.41
N TYR A 963 13.39 7.24 8.67
CA TYR A 963 13.48 6.31 9.79
C TYR A 963 12.35 6.60 10.78
N VAL A 964 11.43 5.65 10.95
CA VAL A 964 10.32 5.76 11.88
C VAL A 964 10.09 4.45 12.61
N HIS A 965 9.58 4.53 13.84
CA HIS A 965 9.10 3.39 14.62
C HIS A 965 7.67 3.63 15.11
N SER A 966 6.92 2.55 15.36
CA SER A 966 5.48 2.60 15.70
C SER A 966 5.16 2.07 17.10
N GLY A 967 6.18 1.65 17.85
CA GLY A 967 6.01 1.09 19.17
C GLY A 967 5.49 -0.36 19.16
N ARG A 968 5.20 -0.87 20.37
CA ARG A 968 4.66 -2.21 20.64
C ARG A 968 3.19 -2.11 20.95
N SER A 969 2.41 -3.10 20.50
CA SER A 969 0.98 -3.16 20.77
C SER A 969 0.60 -4.41 21.57
N PHE A 970 -0.40 -4.28 22.44
CA PHE A 970 -0.94 -5.35 23.27
C PHE A 970 -2.45 -5.40 23.14
N VAL A 971 -3.03 -6.60 23.15
CA VAL A 971 -4.47 -6.82 23.07
C VAL A 971 -4.88 -7.79 24.17
N ALA A 972 -5.75 -7.36 25.06
CA ALA A 972 -6.38 -8.21 26.08
C ALA A 972 -7.82 -8.49 25.66
N GLY A 973 -8.26 -9.75 25.77
CA GLY A 973 -9.57 -10.15 25.24
C GLY A 973 -10.34 -11.14 26.09
N LEU A 974 -11.65 -11.09 25.94
CA LEU A 974 -12.63 -12.02 26.48
C LEU A 974 -13.58 -12.47 25.36
N SER A 975 -13.86 -13.76 25.25
CA SER A 975 -14.86 -14.27 24.32
C SER A 975 -15.76 -15.30 24.99
N TYR A 976 -17.04 -15.25 24.62
CA TYR A 976 -18.07 -16.17 25.15
C TYR A 976 -18.88 -16.76 24.01
N LYS A 977 -19.07 -18.10 24.09
CA LYS A 977 -19.83 -18.87 23.10
C LYS A 977 -20.97 -19.61 23.81
N PHE A 978 -22.21 -19.36 23.34
CA PHE A 978 -23.41 -19.99 23.85
C PHE A 978 -23.65 -21.35 23.23
#